data_3018afcb5e5afaa912e67725d7b8a840
#
_entry.id   3018afcb5e5afaa912e67725d7b8a840
#
_cell.length_a   1.000
_cell.length_b   1.000
_cell.length_c   1.000
_cell.angle_alpha   90.00
_cell.angle_beta   90.00
_cell.angle_gamma   90.00
#
_symmetry.space_group_name_H-M   'P 1'
#
loop_
_entity.id
_entity.type
_entity.pdbx_description
1 polymer ?
#
loop_
_entity_poly.entity_id
_entity_poly.type
_entity_poly.pdbx_seq_one_letter_code
_entity_poly.pdbx_strand_id
1 'polypeptide(L)'
;MKPKRLISLLVAVCMMITMLPLSAVTAFAADTAPSTEQEISVGDYKYAYTVDAHGNATITEFRGPVDPANDGPYDITIPTMLVDHPVTAIGVGAFAGVGVTDHPKNQKLCKFCQQIKVVKIPKGITSIGESAFESPYQGNTALTDVTIDADITSMGILAFAYCSALKNVTLGDGVREISDYAFAWCEHLEHLTLGKGIQTIGESAFNNCFDLDNVTLPANLTSIGAASFLNCNKLHQITIPEKVTHIGDYAFGECDELVSATIKGPVTSIGKCTFTVCPKLATVELPESLTTIGDSAFCNCKLLDHVVIPDNVTHIKDRAFAGCETLSDLTLGSGLTEIGNDAFGGCKALQNIQLPAHLKTINDYAFSNCANLSKVTMPDGVETIGKWAFGNCENLDSITLPDSVTTIGEHAFYFCKKIVSITIPKNVTTIEPNTFSYCYNLKYIMLPAGLTSFKDDLSTCMTGQISPVYEKDSEGNFRTDEEGNLIIHTYVANGAIYYNNDKAAADALLANSTNTDLKNRNFLYLCKVTFDAKGGNLTDPAEVPVYKTEKIIGTKANELTAIHDPTRAGYKFTGWYTEDGNLFNVKDTAITEDITLHAGWEFDPNAPGFHPLTVTGGIVTVKNGDKDVTNTLTVTTDETTGKKTYYVPDGATVTVTLDKNTAPEGKVFDGWSTGNFSLPQDQNCKAETITFPMSSGVNVSAKYRDADTDHTPDTTTFHPLTVTGGIVTVKNGDKDVTNTLTVTTDETTGKKTYSVPDGATVTVTLDKTLIPEGMVFDIWSTGKFSLPLDQDYKAESITFTMNTMSSDADIAAQYRDATIEDDGPNVLGTAAIVGTAAVGTAVLGYQAYSLGTEFAGKLMALPYFPSNRSALAMMLWEDAGKPMPESELLYPDVGQEERDMDLQHAARWAMENELIPDLNDEGTAPEEMKFFPANPVSKLDVLNAWQKAQELKNN
;
A
#
# COMPACT_ATOMS: atom_id res chain seq x y z
N MET A 1 -13.39 -23.63 40.44
CA MET A 1 -13.52 -22.35 39.66
C MET A 1 -12.68 -22.43 38.42
N LYS A 2 -13.23 -22.02 37.28
CA LYS A 2 -12.43 -21.99 36.01
C LYS A 2 -11.31 -20.94 36.14
N PRO A 3 -10.10 -21.16 35.64
CA PRO A 3 -8.96 -20.27 35.82
C PRO A 3 -9.19 -18.80 35.39
N LYS A 4 -10.09 -18.54 34.45
CA LYS A 4 -10.53 -17.18 34.07
C LYS A 4 -11.16 -16.38 35.23
N ARG A 5 -11.97 -17.03 36.09
CA ARG A 5 -12.61 -16.36 37.26
C ARG A 5 -11.62 -15.99 38.38
N LEU A 6 -10.50 -16.72 38.47
CA LEU A 6 -9.46 -16.43 39.44
C LEU A 6 -8.60 -15.19 39.07
N ILE A 7 -8.37 -15.00 37.77
CA ILE A 7 -7.61 -13.84 37.26
C ILE A 7 -8.45 -12.58 37.35
N SER A 8 -9.73 -12.64 37.00
CA SER A 8 -10.69 -11.55 37.13
C SER A 8 -10.84 -11.12 38.60
N LEU A 9 -10.87 -12.06 39.52
CA LEU A 9 -10.93 -11.80 40.96
C LEU A 9 -9.63 -11.14 41.48
N LEU A 10 -8.44 -11.56 40.96
CA LEU A 10 -7.16 -10.97 41.35
C LEU A 10 -7.00 -9.55 40.82
N VAL A 11 -7.48 -9.28 39.60
CA VAL A 11 -7.45 -7.94 38.97
C VAL A 11 -8.40 -7.00 39.71
N ALA A 12 -9.61 -7.45 40.06
CA ALA A 12 -10.58 -6.67 40.83
C ALA A 12 -10.05 -6.36 42.24
N VAL A 13 -9.42 -7.34 42.90
CA VAL A 13 -8.83 -7.17 44.26
C VAL A 13 -7.60 -6.25 44.20
N CYS A 14 -6.74 -6.35 43.17
CA CYS A 14 -5.61 -5.44 43.01
C CYS A 14 -6.07 -4.00 42.66
N MET A 15 -7.13 -3.81 41.90
CA MET A 15 -7.71 -2.48 41.65
C MET A 15 -8.33 -1.86 42.91
N MET A 16 -9.00 -2.65 43.75
CA MET A 16 -9.55 -2.16 45.02
C MET A 16 -8.49 -1.74 46.04
N ILE A 17 -7.29 -2.33 45.99
CA ILE A 17 -6.17 -2.01 46.93
C ILE A 17 -5.37 -0.79 46.48
N THR A 18 -5.33 -0.47 45.20
CA THR A 18 -4.49 0.61 44.67
C THR A 18 -5.21 1.93 44.44
N MET A 19 -6.53 1.98 44.49
CA MET A 19 -7.33 3.17 44.21
C MET A 19 -8.24 3.58 45.39
N LEU A 20 -7.65 3.92 46.52
CA LEU A 20 -8.27 4.83 47.46
C LEU A 20 -7.87 6.27 47.02
N PRO A 21 -8.73 7.05 46.37
CA PRO A 21 -8.45 8.46 46.19
C PRO A 21 -8.49 9.16 47.55
N LEU A 22 -7.35 9.66 47.96
CA LEU A 22 -7.19 10.52 49.13
C LEU A 22 -7.67 11.95 48.79
N SER A 23 -8.80 12.11 48.10
CA SER A 23 -9.33 13.43 47.82
C SER A 23 -10.83 13.40 47.50
N ALA A 24 -11.64 13.37 48.52
CA ALA A 24 -12.94 14.08 48.53
C ALA A 24 -13.55 13.94 49.92
N VAL A 25 -12.82 14.28 50.95
CA VAL A 25 -13.50 14.79 52.16
C VAL A 25 -13.80 16.26 51.86
N THR A 26 -14.75 16.56 51.03
CA THR A 26 -15.45 17.85 51.11
C THR A 26 -16.44 17.68 52.25
N ALA A 27 -16.05 18.18 53.37
CA ALA A 27 -16.91 18.39 54.50
C ALA A 27 -18.20 19.10 54.10
N PHE A 28 -19.29 18.38 54.01
CA PHE A 28 -20.58 18.99 54.33
C PHE A 28 -20.66 19.06 55.88
N ALA A 29 -19.96 20.02 56.47
CA ALA A 29 -20.28 20.50 57.80
C ALA A 29 -21.54 21.37 57.65
N ALA A 30 -22.67 20.74 57.67
CA ALA A 30 -23.93 21.43 58.04
C ALA A 30 -24.09 21.26 59.53
N ASP A 31 -23.88 22.36 60.22
CA ASP A 31 -24.30 22.62 61.58
C ASP A 31 -25.81 22.43 61.69
N THR A 32 -26.29 21.19 62.02
CA THR A 32 -27.69 20.97 62.45
C THR A 32 -27.68 19.85 63.48
N ALA A 33 -28.39 20.08 64.57
CA ALA A 33 -28.67 19.07 65.59
C ALA A 33 -29.16 17.74 64.94
N PRO A 34 -28.74 16.55 65.41
CA PRO A 34 -29.17 15.29 64.80
C PRO A 34 -30.66 15.20 64.75
N SER A 35 -31.21 15.21 63.51
CA SER A 35 -32.64 14.95 63.30
C SER A 35 -32.95 13.57 63.87
N THR A 36 -33.89 13.48 64.83
CA THR A 36 -34.27 12.18 65.45
C THR A 36 -34.88 11.32 64.35
N GLU A 37 -34.35 10.14 64.12
CA GLU A 37 -34.91 9.13 63.23
C GLU A 37 -36.34 8.81 63.69
N GLN A 38 -37.28 8.82 62.75
CA GLN A 38 -38.71 8.54 62.97
C GLN A 38 -39.07 7.25 62.19
N GLU A 39 -40.12 6.52 62.65
CA GLU A 39 -40.65 5.35 61.98
C GLU A 39 -42.07 5.60 61.55
N ILE A 40 -42.44 5.14 60.32
CA ILE A 40 -43.81 5.28 59.77
C ILE A 40 -44.21 4.04 58.97
N SER A 41 -45.47 3.70 58.97
CA SER A 41 -46.06 2.73 58.04
C SER A 41 -46.72 3.48 56.90
N VAL A 42 -46.39 3.13 55.67
CA VAL A 42 -47.02 3.63 54.45
C VAL A 42 -47.41 2.45 53.58
N GLY A 43 -48.73 2.29 53.37
CA GLY A 43 -49.30 1.08 52.78
C GLY A 43 -48.92 -0.18 53.58
N ASP A 44 -48.37 -1.17 52.89
CA ASP A 44 -48.02 -2.47 53.50
C ASP A 44 -46.63 -2.49 54.14
N TYR A 45 -45.89 -1.37 54.13
CA TYR A 45 -44.46 -1.35 54.56
C TYR A 45 -44.17 -0.28 55.59
N LYS A 46 -43.09 -0.52 56.37
CA LYS A 46 -42.57 0.38 57.40
C LYS A 46 -41.22 0.97 56.96
N TYR A 47 -41.03 2.27 57.23
CA TYR A 47 -39.81 3.00 56.88
C TYR A 47 -39.31 3.79 58.11
N ALA A 48 -38.02 3.84 58.28
CA ALA A 48 -37.37 4.83 59.11
C ALA A 48 -36.99 6.03 58.23
N TYR A 49 -37.08 7.22 58.78
CA TYR A 49 -36.72 8.43 58.03
C TYR A 49 -36.24 9.57 58.91
N THR A 50 -35.55 10.55 58.36
CA THR A 50 -35.17 11.80 58.97
C THR A 50 -35.73 12.97 58.19
N VAL A 51 -35.91 14.13 58.81
CA VAL A 51 -36.40 15.33 58.15
C VAL A 51 -35.34 16.42 58.24
N ASP A 52 -35.05 17.06 57.12
CA ASP A 52 -34.08 18.15 57.00
C ASP A 52 -34.71 19.51 57.48
N ALA A 53 -33.87 20.55 57.55
CA ALA A 53 -34.31 21.90 57.97
C ALA A 53 -35.35 22.54 57.01
N HIS A 54 -35.51 22.03 55.78
CA HIS A 54 -36.46 22.49 54.76
C HIS A 54 -37.75 21.69 54.80
N GLY A 55 -37.81 20.67 55.66
CA GLY A 55 -39.01 19.81 55.77
C GLY A 55 -39.04 18.64 54.80
N ASN A 56 -37.93 18.34 54.09
CA ASN A 56 -37.83 17.18 53.20
C ASN A 56 -37.44 15.93 54.02
N ALA A 57 -38.04 14.80 53.67
CA ALA A 57 -37.73 13.51 54.26
C ALA A 57 -36.66 12.76 53.49
N THR A 58 -35.73 12.12 54.22
CA THR A 58 -34.78 11.10 53.74
C THR A 58 -35.15 9.76 54.36
N ILE A 59 -35.42 8.74 53.53
CA ILE A 59 -35.64 7.36 54.03
C ILE A 59 -34.29 6.83 54.49
N THR A 60 -34.15 6.44 55.75
CA THR A 60 -32.89 5.95 56.32
C THR A 60 -32.84 4.44 56.46
N GLU A 61 -34.00 3.77 56.54
CA GLU A 61 -34.05 2.31 56.60
C GLU A 61 -35.42 1.76 56.19
N PHE A 62 -35.42 0.67 55.46
CA PHE A 62 -36.61 -0.17 55.18
C PHE A 62 -36.82 -1.15 56.34
N ARG A 63 -37.89 -1.03 57.08
CA ARG A 63 -38.17 -1.82 58.29
C ARG A 63 -39.01 -3.07 58.04
N GLY A 64 -39.32 -3.36 56.76
CA GLY A 64 -40.07 -4.55 56.32
C GLY A 64 -41.58 -4.34 56.28
N PRO A 65 -42.37 -5.42 56.14
CA PRO A 65 -43.82 -5.38 56.04
C PRO A 65 -44.50 -4.96 57.35
N VAL A 66 -45.71 -4.36 57.25
CA VAL A 66 -46.58 -4.06 58.41
C VAL A 66 -47.11 -5.35 59.01
N ASP A 67 -47.53 -6.30 58.15
CA ASP A 67 -47.95 -7.64 58.62
C ASP A 67 -46.72 -8.53 58.82
N PRO A 68 -46.36 -8.93 60.01
CA PRO A 68 -45.19 -9.77 60.28
C PRO A 68 -45.31 -11.17 59.69
N ALA A 69 -46.51 -11.64 59.23
CA ALA A 69 -46.70 -12.91 58.55
C ALA A 69 -46.39 -12.82 57.03
N ASN A 70 -46.15 -11.65 56.52
CA ASN A 70 -45.75 -11.45 55.10
C ASN A 70 -44.26 -11.70 54.96
N ASP A 71 -43.88 -12.87 54.41
CA ASP A 71 -42.50 -13.28 54.21
C ASP A 71 -41.92 -12.86 52.84
N GLY A 72 -42.64 -12.04 52.08
CA GLY A 72 -42.26 -11.61 50.74
C GLY A 72 -42.64 -12.58 49.63
N PRO A 73 -42.13 -12.42 48.38
CA PRO A 73 -41.30 -11.28 47.95
C PRO A 73 -42.01 -9.94 47.94
N TYR A 74 -41.29 -8.80 48.10
CA TYR A 74 -41.83 -7.47 48.19
C TYR A 74 -41.69 -6.66 46.93
N ASP A 75 -42.80 -6.03 46.47
CA ASP A 75 -42.83 -5.03 45.41
C ASP A 75 -42.92 -3.64 46.04
N ILE A 76 -41.84 -2.87 45.98
CA ILE A 76 -41.78 -1.56 46.65
C ILE A 76 -41.86 -0.43 45.64
N THR A 77 -42.79 0.47 45.85
CA THR A 77 -42.78 1.82 45.28
C THR A 77 -42.35 2.78 46.39
N ILE A 78 -41.21 3.46 46.22
CA ILE A 78 -40.72 4.44 47.19
C ILE A 78 -41.79 5.50 47.44
N PRO A 79 -42.25 5.75 48.65
CA PRO A 79 -43.26 6.75 48.95
C PRO A 79 -42.73 8.16 48.65
N THR A 80 -43.55 9.00 48.01
CA THR A 80 -43.24 10.41 47.71
C THR A 80 -43.49 11.36 48.86
N MET A 81 -44.22 10.89 49.88
CA MET A 81 -44.57 11.65 51.09
C MET A 81 -44.48 10.74 52.30
N LEU A 82 -43.92 11.23 53.41
CA LEU A 82 -44.00 10.62 54.73
C LEU A 82 -44.60 11.64 55.69
N VAL A 83 -45.87 11.34 56.15
CA VAL A 83 -46.71 12.33 56.83
C VAL A 83 -46.88 13.56 55.94
N ASP A 84 -46.39 14.73 56.32
CA ASP A 84 -46.47 15.99 55.60
C ASP A 84 -45.11 16.36 54.95
N HIS A 85 -44.16 15.46 54.93
CA HIS A 85 -42.81 15.66 54.45
C HIS A 85 -42.63 15.03 53.09
N PRO A 86 -42.28 15.80 52.01
CA PRO A 86 -41.94 15.22 50.73
C PRO A 86 -40.65 14.40 50.84
N VAL A 87 -40.64 13.18 50.28
CA VAL A 87 -39.46 12.35 50.23
C VAL A 87 -38.61 12.79 49.04
N THR A 88 -37.44 13.30 49.32
CA THR A 88 -36.49 13.78 48.30
C THR A 88 -35.23 12.92 48.19
N ALA A 89 -34.95 12.06 49.18
CA ALA A 89 -33.75 11.27 49.25
C ALA A 89 -33.99 9.86 49.80
N ILE A 90 -33.23 8.92 49.28
CA ILE A 90 -32.99 7.59 49.82
C ILE A 90 -31.63 7.62 50.50
N GLY A 91 -31.53 7.32 51.77
CA GLY A 91 -30.31 7.40 52.56
C GLY A 91 -29.30 6.29 52.22
N VAL A 92 -28.11 6.47 52.76
CA VAL A 92 -27.01 5.48 52.67
C VAL A 92 -27.44 4.16 53.30
N GLY A 93 -27.32 3.05 52.51
CA GLY A 93 -27.65 1.69 52.95
C GLY A 93 -29.13 1.48 53.32
N ALA A 94 -30.06 2.37 52.94
CA ALA A 94 -31.46 2.37 53.45
C ALA A 94 -32.19 1.05 53.13
N PHE A 95 -31.88 0.36 52.06
CA PHE A 95 -32.46 -0.91 51.64
C PHE A 95 -31.35 -1.99 51.43
N ALA A 96 -30.17 -1.80 52.01
CA ALA A 96 -29.05 -2.75 51.87
C ALA A 96 -29.34 -4.06 52.60
N GLY A 97 -28.88 -5.17 52.03
CA GLY A 97 -29.02 -6.52 52.58
C GLY A 97 -28.14 -6.83 53.79
N VAL A 98 -28.46 -7.90 54.54
CA VAL A 98 -27.67 -8.38 55.67
C VAL A 98 -26.31 -8.92 55.21
N GLY A 99 -25.18 -8.44 55.76
CA GLY A 99 -23.85 -9.01 55.46
C GLY A 99 -22.92 -8.08 54.68
N VAL A 100 -23.28 -6.86 54.40
CA VAL A 100 -22.40 -5.82 53.83
C VAL A 100 -21.40 -5.40 54.94
N THR A 101 -20.17 -5.96 54.90
CA THR A 101 -19.22 -5.91 56.07
C THR A 101 -18.40 -4.63 56.16
N ASP A 102 -18.31 -3.83 55.10
CA ASP A 102 -17.37 -2.70 55.03
C ASP A 102 -18.00 -1.31 55.15
N HIS A 103 -19.25 -1.24 55.58
CA HIS A 103 -19.93 0.06 55.68
C HIS A 103 -19.41 0.82 56.94
N PRO A 104 -19.03 2.12 56.81
CA PRO A 104 -18.42 2.91 57.90
C PRO A 104 -19.35 3.23 59.05
N LYS A 105 -20.61 2.88 58.96
CA LYS A 105 -21.60 3.04 60.03
C LYS A 105 -22.19 1.68 60.36
N ASN A 106 -22.02 1.21 61.61
CA ASN A 106 -22.65 0.02 62.20
C ASN A 106 -24.20 0.09 62.09
N GLN A 107 -24.72 0.03 60.85
CA GLN A 107 -26.17 0.05 60.65
C GLN A 107 -26.75 -1.35 60.88
N LYS A 108 -27.92 -1.42 61.54
CA LYS A 108 -28.74 -2.63 61.60
C LYS A 108 -29.17 -3.01 60.21
N LEU A 109 -28.52 -3.98 59.62
CA LEU A 109 -28.78 -4.44 58.25
C LEU A 109 -30.20 -5.02 58.18
N CYS A 110 -30.96 -4.58 57.16
CA CYS A 110 -32.36 -4.93 57.02
C CYS A 110 -32.50 -6.42 56.59
N LYS A 111 -33.01 -7.28 57.48
CA LYS A 111 -33.29 -8.68 57.20
C LYS A 111 -34.34 -8.92 56.10
N PHE A 112 -35.20 -7.91 55.83
CA PHE A 112 -36.27 -7.97 54.84
C PHE A 112 -35.81 -7.52 53.44
N CYS A 113 -34.72 -6.79 53.36
CA CYS A 113 -34.23 -6.20 52.08
C CYS A 113 -33.88 -7.28 51.06
N GLN A 114 -33.44 -8.47 51.48
CA GLN A 114 -33.18 -9.61 50.61
C GLN A 114 -34.42 -10.19 49.93
N GLN A 115 -35.65 -9.86 50.45
CA GLN A 115 -36.91 -10.32 49.87
C GLN A 115 -37.55 -9.26 48.96
N ILE A 116 -36.92 -8.09 48.75
CA ILE A 116 -37.37 -7.08 47.82
C ILE A 116 -37.16 -7.61 46.42
N LYS A 117 -38.25 -7.67 45.63
CA LYS A 117 -38.27 -8.19 44.26
C LYS A 117 -38.33 -7.06 43.21
N VAL A 118 -39.14 -6.06 43.45
CA VAL A 118 -39.33 -4.92 42.53
C VAL A 118 -39.13 -3.63 43.31
N VAL A 119 -38.35 -2.68 42.71
CA VAL A 119 -38.17 -1.32 43.23
C VAL A 119 -38.59 -0.32 42.16
N LYS A 120 -39.52 0.58 42.53
CA LYS A 120 -39.90 1.75 41.73
C LYS A 120 -39.57 3.01 42.50
N ILE A 121 -38.77 3.89 41.86
CA ILE A 121 -38.38 5.21 42.39
C ILE A 121 -39.10 6.28 41.57
N PRO A 122 -40.23 6.83 42.08
CA PRO A 122 -41.06 7.77 41.34
C PRO A 122 -40.48 9.19 41.36
N LYS A 123 -41.08 10.08 40.58
CA LYS A 123 -40.74 11.51 40.55
C LYS A 123 -40.85 12.15 41.94
N GLY A 124 -39.98 13.10 42.24
CA GLY A 124 -39.85 13.77 43.52
C GLY A 124 -38.63 13.37 44.32
N ILE A 125 -38.11 12.15 44.11
CA ILE A 125 -36.83 11.74 44.65
C ILE A 125 -35.71 12.35 43.79
N THR A 126 -34.74 12.99 44.43
CA THR A 126 -33.59 13.64 43.72
C THR A 126 -32.24 13.02 44.08
N SER A 127 -32.16 12.21 45.12
CA SER A 127 -30.93 11.60 45.60
C SER A 127 -31.12 10.14 46.05
N ILE A 128 -30.18 9.30 45.66
CA ILE A 128 -30.03 7.91 46.10
C ILE A 128 -28.68 7.82 46.78
N GLY A 129 -28.63 7.36 48.04
CA GLY A 129 -27.42 7.28 48.86
C GLY A 129 -26.47 6.14 48.41
N GLU A 130 -25.28 6.23 48.91
CA GLU A 130 -24.25 5.17 48.77
C GLU A 130 -24.80 3.83 49.28
N SER A 131 -24.56 2.74 48.52
CA SER A 131 -25.00 1.38 48.90
C SER A 131 -26.51 1.25 49.20
N ALA A 132 -27.36 2.16 48.71
CA ALA A 132 -28.77 2.26 49.15
C ALA A 132 -29.52 0.94 49.00
N PHE A 133 -29.28 0.16 47.95
CA PHE A 133 -29.87 -1.15 47.66
C PHE A 133 -28.78 -2.24 47.50
N GLU A 134 -27.58 -2.02 47.99
CA GLU A 134 -26.46 -2.96 47.86
C GLU A 134 -26.80 -4.33 48.48
N SER A 135 -26.51 -5.40 47.77
CA SER A 135 -26.61 -6.77 48.28
C SER A 135 -25.29 -7.27 48.83
N PRO A 136 -25.30 -8.13 49.87
CA PRO A 136 -24.07 -8.76 50.29
C PRO A 136 -23.47 -9.64 49.21
N TYR A 137 -22.16 -9.63 49.12
CA TYR A 137 -21.41 -10.49 48.21
C TYR A 137 -21.82 -11.97 48.38
N GLN A 138 -22.26 -12.62 47.31
CA GLN A 138 -22.84 -13.98 47.30
C GLN A 138 -24.16 -14.14 48.11
N GLY A 139 -24.86 -13.06 48.44
CA GLY A 139 -26.19 -13.09 49.03
C GLY A 139 -27.26 -13.46 47.97
N ASN A 140 -28.22 -14.32 48.37
CA ASN A 140 -29.44 -14.51 47.58
C ASN A 140 -30.28 -13.25 47.70
N THR A 141 -30.42 -12.48 46.61
CA THR A 141 -31.34 -11.36 46.56
C THR A 141 -32.55 -11.74 45.70
N ALA A 142 -33.71 -11.24 46.07
CA ALA A 142 -34.92 -11.42 45.29
C ALA A 142 -35.09 -10.30 44.24
N LEU A 143 -34.28 -9.22 44.27
CA LEU A 143 -34.43 -8.04 43.43
C LEU A 143 -34.20 -8.38 41.95
N THR A 144 -35.28 -8.34 41.18
CA THR A 144 -35.30 -8.65 39.75
C THR A 144 -35.51 -7.41 38.86
N ASP A 145 -36.19 -6.38 39.39
CA ASP A 145 -36.66 -5.24 38.59
C ASP A 145 -36.42 -3.91 39.32
N VAL A 146 -35.77 -2.97 38.65
CA VAL A 146 -35.56 -1.58 39.11
C VAL A 146 -36.07 -0.62 38.05
N THR A 147 -36.97 0.30 38.47
CA THR A 147 -37.41 1.42 37.63
C THR A 147 -37.19 2.74 38.35
N ILE A 148 -36.46 3.67 37.74
CA ILE A 148 -36.18 5.01 38.26
C ILE A 148 -36.77 6.03 37.29
N ASP A 149 -37.97 6.54 37.63
CA ASP A 149 -38.68 7.63 36.91
C ASP A 149 -38.30 9.02 37.45
N ALA A 150 -37.49 9.06 38.49
CA ALA A 150 -37.10 10.24 39.25
C ALA A 150 -36.09 11.11 38.51
N ASP A 151 -36.06 12.41 38.82
CA ASP A 151 -35.03 13.37 38.35
C ASP A 151 -33.83 13.31 39.28
N ILE A 152 -33.07 12.23 39.20
CA ILE A 152 -31.92 11.96 40.07
C ILE A 152 -30.76 12.91 39.72
N THR A 153 -30.40 13.75 40.68
CA THR A 153 -29.28 14.67 40.62
C THR A 153 -28.02 14.10 41.28
N SER A 154 -28.18 13.10 42.15
CA SER A 154 -27.07 12.42 42.83
C SER A 154 -27.43 10.95 43.05
N MET A 155 -26.67 10.05 42.51
CA MET A 155 -26.69 8.62 42.76
C MET A 155 -25.42 8.26 43.57
N GLY A 156 -25.56 7.50 44.61
CA GLY A 156 -24.44 7.10 45.42
C GLY A 156 -23.62 5.96 44.78
N ILE A 157 -22.37 5.87 45.14
CA ILE A 157 -21.51 4.73 44.79
C ILE A 157 -22.14 3.42 45.29
N LEU A 158 -22.03 2.31 44.50
CA LEU A 158 -22.56 0.99 44.87
C LEU A 158 -24.07 0.92 45.08
N ALA A 159 -24.84 1.91 44.62
CA ALA A 159 -26.26 2.06 44.94
C ALA A 159 -27.12 0.79 44.76
N PHE A 160 -26.84 -0.04 43.77
CA PHE A 160 -27.49 -1.32 43.46
C PHE A 160 -26.45 -2.45 43.21
N ALA A 161 -25.26 -2.30 43.75
CA ALA A 161 -24.20 -3.30 43.50
C ALA A 161 -24.54 -4.67 44.14
N TYR A 162 -24.00 -5.73 43.52
CA TYR A 162 -24.15 -7.14 43.95
C TYR A 162 -25.59 -7.67 43.94
N CYS A 163 -26.54 -6.97 43.28
CA CYS A 163 -27.89 -7.48 43.11
C CYS A 163 -27.91 -8.58 42.03
N SER A 164 -27.38 -9.78 42.36
CA SER A 164 -27.10 -10.85 41.41
C SER A 164 -28.36 -11.38 40.70
N ALA A 165 -29.56 -11.29 41.28
CA ALA A 165 -30.80 -11.71 40.62
C ALA A 165 -31.47 -10.62 39.73
N LEU A 166 -30.89 -9.40 39.73
CA LEU A 166 -31.45 -8.26 38.97
C LEU A 166 -31.41 -8.53 37.44
N LYS A 167 -32.61 -8.44 36.81
CA LYS A 167 -32.76 -8.73 35.37
C LYS A 167 -33.09 -7.51 34.55
N ASN A 168 -33.89 -6.60 35.10
CA ASN A 168 -34.41 -5.47 34.36
C ASN A 168 -34.12 -4.15 35.09
N VAL A 169 -33.44 -3.22 34.41
CA VAL A 169 -33.20 -1.87 34.90
C VAL A 169 -33.74 -0.85 33.88
N THR A 170 -34.58 0.03 34.33
CA THR A 170 -35.07 1.16 33.55
C THR A 170 -34.72 2.46 34.26
N LEU A 171 -33.86 3.27 33.64
CA LEU A 171 -33.49 4.62 34.09
C LEU A 171 -34.20 5.65 33.21
N GLY A 172 -35.05 6.48 33.81
CA GLY A 172 -35.83 7.53 33.14
C GLY A 172 -35.00 8.71 32.66
N ASP A 173 -35.64 9.58 31.89
CA ASP A 173 -34.98 10.76 31.27
C ASP A 173 -34.46 11.80 32.28
N GLY A 174 -34.88 11.70 33.54
CA GLY A 174 -34.44 12.58 34.64
C GLY A 174 -33.08 12.22 35.24
N VAL A 175 -32.59 11.01 35.03
CA VAL A 175 -31.27 10.58 35.51
C VAL A 175 -30.19 11.24 34.66
N ARG A 176 -29.20 11.91 35.30
CA ARG A 176 -28.09 12.61 34.63
C ARG A 176 -26.78 11.84 34.66
N GLU A 177 -26.56 11.12 35.74
CA GLU A 177 -25.31 10.40 35.98
C GLU A 177 -25.61 9.02 36.56
N ILE A 178 -24.89 8.02 36.14
CA ILE A 178 -24.80 6.70 36.74
C ILE A 178 -23.48 6.67 37.46
N SER A 179 -23.50 6.59 38.79
CA SER A 179 -22.29 6.65 39.62
C SER A 179 -21.41 5.42 39.51
N ASP A 180 -20.22 5.55 40.06
CA ASP A 180 -19.25 4.46 40.12
C ASP A 180 -19.85 3.24 40.84
N TYR A 181 -19.62 2.06 40.25
CA TYR A 181 -20.07 0.75 40.73
C TYR A 181 -21.60 0.64 40.95
N ALA A 182 -22.41 1.55 40.44
CA ALA A 182 -23.84 1.63 40.76
C ALA A 182 -24.60 0.31 40.54
N PHE A 183 -24.30 -0.45 39.53
CA PHE A 183 -24.88 -1.77 39.20
C PHE A 183 -23.80 -2.85 39.02
N ALA A 184 -22.65 -2.67 39.65
CA ALA A 184 -21.56 -3.64 39.55
C ALA A 184 -22.00 -5.00 40.11
N TRP A 185 -21.59 -6.11 39.50
CA TRP A 185 -21.92 -7.47 39.92
C TRP A 185 -23.42 -7.81 39.93
N CYS A 186 -24.22 -7.12 39.11
CA CYS A 186 -25.58 -7.54 38.76
C CYS A 186 -25.48 -8.64 37.71
N GLU A 187 -25.02 -9.84 38.10
CA GLU A 187 -24.57 -10.92 37.20
C GLU A 187 -25.62 -11.32 36.15
N HIS A 188 -26.93 -11.28 36.52
CA HIS A 188 -28.05 -11.66 35.66
C HIS A 188 -28.83 -10.48 35.07
N LEU A 189 -28.25 -9.26 35.04
CA LEU A 189 -28.85 -8.13 34.36
C LEU A 189 -28.90 -8.39 32.84
N GLU A 190 -30.12 -8.62 32.33
CA GLU A 190 -30.41 -8.93 30.95
C GLU A 190 -30.81 -7.67 30.15
N HIS A 191 -31.66 -6.83 30.72
CA HIS A 191 -32.30 -5.69 30.07
C HIS A 191 -31.98 -4.38 30.74
N LEU A 192 -31.25 -3.50 30.07
CA LEU A 192 -30.88 -2.16 30.52
C LEU A 192 -31.49 -1.09 29.60
N THR A 193 -32.39 -0.26 30.11
CA THR A 193 -32.90 0.90 29.39
C THR A 193 -32.33 2.17 30.01
N LEU A 194 -31.62 2.95 29.21
CA LEU A 194 -30.99 4.22 29.58
C LEU A 194 -31.80 5.42 29.08
N GLY A 195 -32.22 6.31 29.98
CA GLY A 195 -32.93 7.54 29.65
C GLY A 195 -32.04 8.53 28.87
N LYS A 196 -32.70 9.38 28.09
CA LYS A 196 -32.02 10.37 27.22
C LYS A 196 -31.27 11.46 28.00
N GLY A 197 -31.54 11.60 29.32
CA GLY A 197 -30.91 12.59 30.18
C GLY A 197 -29.52 12.26 30.62
N ILE A 198 -29.08 11.00 30.52
CA ILE A 198 -27.81 10.51 31.01
C ILE A 198 -26.67 11.12 30.20
N GLN A 199 -25.73 11.74 30.91
CA GLN A 199 -24.53 12.40 30.36
C GLN A 199 -23.26 11.66 30.72
N THR A 200 -23.21 10.98 31.86
CA THR A 200 -22.02 10.24 32.33
C THR A 200 -22.38 8.85 32.86
N ILE A 201 -21.53 7.88 32.55
CA ILE A 201 -21.52 6.55 33.13
C ILE A 201 -20.22 6.43 33.91
N GLY A 202 -20.32 6.16 35.23
CA GLY A 202 -19.19 6.12 36.13
C GLY A 202 -18.29 4.89 35.98
N GLU A 203 -17.21 4.86 36.77
CA GLU A 203 -16.29 3.74 36.82
C GLU A 203 -17.01 2.47 37.29
N SER A 204 -16.76 1.36 36.60
CA SER A 204 -17.30 0.03 36.93
C SER A 204 -18.83 -0.01 37.10
N ALA A 205 -19.57 0.94 36.54
CA ALA A 205 -21.00 1.09 36.77
C ALA A 205 -21.82 -0.17 36.45
N PHE A 206 -21.45 -0.95 35.43
CA PHE A 206 -22.06 -2.23 35.01
C PHE A 206 -21.01 -3.34 34.94
N ASN A 207 -19.92 -3.24 35.70
CA ASN A 207 -18.88 -4.25 35.74
C ASN A 207 -19.45 -5.60 36.22
N ASN A 208 -19.12 -6.69 35.50
CA ASN A 208 -19.58 -8.06 35.77
C ASN A 208 -21.11 -8.25 35.64
N CYS A 209 -21.76 -7.51 34.76
CA CYS A 209 -23.13 -7.79 34.32
C CYS A 209 -23.08 -8.85 33.20
N PHE A 210 -22.81 -10.11 33.54
CA PHE A 210 -22.49 -11.17 32.60
C PHE A 210 -23.57 -11.46 31.56
N ASP A 211 -24.87 -11.26 31.93
CA ASP A 211 -25.99 -11.56 31.07
C ASP A 211 -26.50 -10.37 30.24
N LEU A 212 -25.87 -9.18 30.38
CA LEU A 212 -26.24 -7.97 29.63
C LEU A 212 -25.95 -8.16 28.13
N ASP A 213 -27.03 -8.25 27.34
CA ASP A 213 -26.92 -8.62 25.92
C ASP A 213 -26.86 -7.41 24.95
N ASN A 214 -27.66 -6.38 25.23
CA ASN A 214 -27.77 -5.18 24.41
C ASN A 214 -27.90 -3.91 25.25
N VAL A 215 -27.14 -2.89 24.88
CA VAL A 215 -27.22 -1.55 25.48
C VAL A 215 -27.29 -0.50 24.38
N THR A 216 -28.31 0.37 24.46
CA THR A 216 -28.37 1.56 23.62
C THR A 216 -27.91 2.77 24.43
N LEU A 217 -26.72 3.27 24.14
CA LEU A 217 -26.19 4.45 24.81
C LEU A 217 -26.93 5.72 24.35
N PRO A 218 -27.35 6.61 25.27
CA PRO A 218 -28.11 7.79 24.93
C PRO A 218 -27.30 8.85 24.18
N ALA A 219 -27.91 9.57 23.25
CA ALA A 219 -27.26 10.58 22.40
C ALA A 219 -26.65 11.78 23.16
N ASN A 220 -27.00 11.96 24.44
CA ASN A 220 -26.46 13.02 25.28
C ASN A 220 -25.27 12.57 26.14
N LEU A 221 -24.87 11.31 26.05
CA LEU A 221 -23.71 10.77 26.75
C LEU A 221 -22.43 11.47 26.28
N THR A 222 -21.61 11.91 27.22
CA THR A 222 -20.33 12.62 26.97
C THR A 222 -19.12 11.86 27.48
N SER A 223 -19.31 10.95 28.47
CA SER A 223 -18.22 10.21 29.07
C SER A 223 -18.65 8.80 29.50
N ILE A 224 -17.76 7.84 29.27
CA ILE A 224 -17.87 6.44 29.70
C ILE A 224 -16.67 6.16 30.62
N GLY A 225 -16.95 5.78 31.85
CA GLY A 225 -15.93 5.55 32.89
C GLY A 225 -15.10 4.29 32.66
N ALA A 226 -14.02 4.17 33.45
CA ALA A 226 -13.16 2.99 33.40
C ALA A 226 -13.94 1.73 33.85
N ALA A 227 -13.66 0.59 33.19
CA ALA A 227 -14.27 -0.71 33.47
C ALA A 227 -15.82 -0.71 33.51
N SER A 228 -16.48 0.34 32.95
CA SER A 228 -17.91 0.53 33.11
C SER A 228 -18.79 -0.63 32.59
N PHE A 229 -18.33 -1.35 31.55
CA PHE A 229 -18.96 -2.57 31.00
C PHE A 229 -17.96 -3.73 30.96
N LEU A 230 -16.97 -3.74 31.85
CA LEU A 230 -16.01 -4.85 31.94
C LEU A 230 -16.75 -6.15 32.31
N ASN A 231 -16.43 -7.24 31.57
CA ASN A 231 -17.07 -8.55 31.75
C ASN A 231 -18.60 -8.56 31.49
N CYS A 232 -19.11 -7.71 30.61
CA CYS A 232 -20.45 -7.88 30.06
C CYS A 232 -20.41 -8.95 28.96
N ASN A 233 -20.33 -10.23 29.38
CA ASN A 233 -19.96 -11.34 28.49
C ASN A 233 -20.93 -11.57 27.35
N LYS A 234 -22.22 -11.26 27.49
CA LYS A 234 -23.24 -11.41 26.45
C LYS A 234 -23.43 -10.15 25.59
N LEU A 235 -22.77 -9.04 25.90
CA LEU A 235 -22.88 -7.83 25.11
C LEU A 235 -22.43 -8.09 23.67
N HIS A 236 -23.36 -7.90 22.72
CA HIS A 236 -23.19 -8.34 21.33
C HIS A 236 -22.63 -7.25 20.43
N GLN A 237 -23.06 -6.01 20.64
CA GLN A 237 -22.61 -4.85 19.87
C GLN A 237 -22.66 -3.57 20.72
N ILE A 238 -21.78 -2.62 20.38
CA ILE A 238 -21.82 -1.30 21.03
C ILE A 238 -21.65 -0.18 20.01
N THR A 239 -22.45 0.85 20.12
CA THR A 239 -22.29 2.11 19.38
C THR A 239 -22.06 3.26 20.36
N ILE A 240 -20.90 3.87 20.30
CA ILE A 240 -20.53 5.04 21.11
C ILE A 240 -21.08 6.30 20.44
N PRO A 241 -21.95 7.08 21.11
CA PRO A 241 -22.62 8.24 20.52
C PRO A 241 -21.70 9.41 20.18
N GLU A 242 -22.17 10.29 19.29
CA GLU A 242 -21.43 11.42 18.71
C GLU A 242 -20.88 12.45 19.73
N LYS A 243 -21.45 12.53 20.94
CA LYS A 243 -21.00 13.48 21.98
C LYS A 243 -19.98 12.92 22.95
N VAL A 244 -19.70 11.63 22.88
CA VAL A 244 -18.69 11.02 23.77
C VAL A 244 -17.31 11.48 23.37
N THR A 245 -16.61 12.08 24.31
CA THR A 245 -15.24 12.56 24.16
C THR A 245 -14.22 11.74 24.95
N HIS A 246 -14.70 10.90 25.88
CA HIS A 246 -13.87 10.09 26.76
C HIS A 246 -14.43 8.68 26.92
N ILE A 247 -13.54 7.67 26.76
CA ILE A 247 -13.78 6.27 27.06
C ILE A 247 -12.66 5.82 28.01
N GLY A 248 -13.02 5.36 29.20
CA GLY A 248 -12.07 4.97 30.23
C GLY A 248 -11.37 3.63 29.93
N ASP A 249 -10.31 3.37 30.70
CA ASP A 249 -9.57 2.11 30.61
C ASP A 249 -10.48 0.91 30.93
N TYR A 250 -10.29 -0.23 30.24
CA TYR A 250 -11.08 -1.45 30.40
C TYR A 250 -12.59 -1.31 30.14
N ALA A 251 -13.07 -0.19 29.59
CA ALA A 251 -14.51 0.12 29.53
C ALA A 251 -15.38 -1.00 28.95
N PHE A 252 -14.90 -1.76 27.98
CA PHE A 252 -15.56 -2.90 27.32
C PHE A 252 -14.66 -4.16 27.29
N GLY A 253 -13.69 -4.25 28.21
CA GLY A 253 -12.82 -5.42 28.31
C GLY A 253 -13.59 -6.70 28.66
N GLU A 254 -13.08 -7.85 28.24
CA GLU A 254 -13.61 -9.20 28.53
C GLU A 254 -15.10 -9.39 28.18
N CYS A 255 -15.60 -8.69 27.15
CA CYS A 255 -16.91 -8.88 26.57
C CYS A 255 -16.87 -10.05 25.55
N ASP A 256 -17.07 -11.29 26.03
CA ASP A 256 -16.84 -12.53 25.26
C ASP A 256 -17.66 -12.63 23.97
N GLU A 257 -18.90 -12.08 23.93
CA GLU A 257 -19.80 -12.16 22.80
C GLU A 257 -19.79 -10.90 21.90
N LEU A 258 -18.99 -9.86 22.22
CA LEU A 258 -18.96 -8.60 21.48
C LEU A 258 -18.42 -8.84 20.06
N VAL A 259 -19.24 -8.54 19.04
CA VAL A 259 -18.93 -8.77 17.62
C VAL A 259 -18.49 -7.47 16.93
N SER A 260 -19.09 -6.33 17.31
CA SER A 260 -18.80 -5.06 16.67
C SER A 260 -18.80 -3.88 17.63
N ALA A 261 -17.91 -2.91 17.40
CA ALA A 261 -17.87 -1.64 18.11
C ALA A 261 -17.73 -0.47 17.11
N THR A 262 -18.66 0.49 17.18
CA THR A 262 -18.64 1.70 16.35
C THR A 262 -18.47 2.93 17.23
N ILE A 263 -17.41 3.73 17.01
CA ILE A 263 -17.10 4.92 17.80
C ILE A 263 -17.40 6.16 16.96
N LYS A 264 -18.57 6.80 17.21
CA LYS A 264 -19.00 8.02 16.49
C LYS A 264 -18.53 9.31 17.15
N GLY A 265 -18.21 9.26 18.45
CA GLY A 265 -17.78 10.41 19.22
C GLY A 265 -16.37 10.88 18.87
N PRO A 266 -16.04 12.17 19.08
CA PRO A 266 -14.71 12.74 18.80
C PRO A 266 -13.69 12.35 19.87
N VAL A 267 -13.53 11.05 20.08
CA VAL A 267 -12.58 10.48 21.05
C VAL A 267 -11.16 10.65 20.49
N THR A 268 -10.25 11.15 21.32
CA THR A 268 -8.85 11.35 20.93
C THR A 268 -7.93 10.19 21.34
N SER A 269 -8.39 9.32 22.25
CA SER A 269 -7.63 8.13 22.64
C SER A 269 -8.55 6.95 22.94
N ILE A 270 -8.16 5.76 22.54
CA ILE A 270 -8.67 4.51 23.08
C ILE A 270 -7.82 4.18 24.30
N GLY A 271 -8.45 4.05 25.47
CA GLY A 271 -7.76 3.79 26.75
C GLY A 271 -7.09 2.43 26.81
N LYS A 272 -6.36 2.21 27.92
CA LYS A 272 -5.73 0.92 28.20
C LYS A 272 -6.79 -0.18 28.29
N CYS A 273 -6.55 -1.31 27.61
CA CYS A 273 -7.40 -2.51 27.68
C CYS A 273 -8.89 -2.28 27.35
N THR A 274 -9.25 -1.19 26.66
CA THR A 274 -10.65 -0.81 26.44
C THR A 274 -11.49 -1.94 25.85
N PHE A 275 -10.97 -2.72 24.89
CA PHE A 275 -11.60 -3.89 24.28
C PHE A 275 -10.75 -5.15 24.43
N THR A 276 -9.93 -5.22 25.47
CA THR A 276 -9.06 -6.39 25.70
C THR A 276 -9.89 -7.67 25.89
N VAL A 277 -9.41 -8.78 25.33
CA VAL A 277 -10.03 -10.11 25.47
C VAL A 277 -11.51 -10.12 25.06
N CYS A 278 -11.81 -9.49 23.91
CA CYS A 278 -13.10 -9.60 23.23
C CYS A 278 -12.95 -10.59 22.06
N PRO A 279 -12.99 -11.91 22.30
CA PRO A 279 -12.55 -12.93 21.32
C PRO A 279 -13.42 -13.01 20.07
N LYS A 280 -14.65 -12.48 20.10
CA LYS A 280 -15.58 -12.44 18.98
C LYS A 280 -15.63 -11.07 18.27
N LEU A 281 -14.92 -10.06 18.77
CA LEU A 281 -14.88 -8.75 18.12
C LEU A 281 -14.24 -8.89 16.73
N ALA A 282 -15.08 -8.74 15.70
CA ALA A 282 -14.70 -8.88 14.31
C ALA A 282 -14.47 -7.52 13.64
N THR A 283 -15.24 -6.50 14.02
CA THR A 283 -15.16 -5.18 13.40
C THR A 283 -15.08 -4.07 14.43
N VAL A 284 -14.20 -3.09 14.18
CA VAL A 284 -14.13 -1.84 14.93
C VAL A 284 -14.05 -0.66 13.97
N GLU A 285 -14.90 0.35 14.19
CA GLU A 285 -14.84 1.63 13.46
C GLU A 285 -14.24 2.69 14.40
N LEU A 286 -13.03 3.16 14.02
CA LEU A 286 -12.26 4.16 14.77
C LEU A 286 -12.52 5.58 14.22
N PRO A 287 -12.68 6.61 15.09
CA PRO A 287 -12.94 7.97 14.63
C PRO A 287 -11.66 8.67 14.14
N GLU A 288 -11.81 9.56 13.16
CA GLU A 288 -10.71 10.36 12.60
C GLU A 288 -10.03 11.30 13.64
N SER A 289 -10.70 11.59 14.74
CA SER A 289 -10.14 12.39 15.84
C SER A 289 -9.09 11.66 16.68
N LEU A 290 -8.94 10.34 16.47
CA LEU A 290 -8.08 9.50 17.28
C LEU A 290 -6.59 9.85 17.07
N THR A 291 -5.84 10.03 18.15
CA THR A 291 -4.40 10.31 18.13
C THR A 291 -3.56 9.21 18.79
N THR A 292 -4.18 8.40 19.64
CA THR A 292 -3.47 7.35 20.39
C THR A 292 -4.34 6.11 20.59
N ILE A 293 -3.76 4.94 20.39
CA ILE A 293 -4.34 3.64 20.77
C ILE A 293 -3.54 3.12 21.96
N GLY A 294 -4.23 2.93 23.11
CA GLY A 294 -3.63 2.61 24.41
C GLY A 294 -3.09 1.19 24.54
N ASP A 295 -2.41 0.94 25.67
CA ASP A 295 -1.83 -0.35 25.96
C ASP A 295 -2.88 -1.46 25.96
N SER A 296 -2.65 -2.54 25.23
CA SER A 296 -3.52 -3.72 25.16
C SER A 296 -4.96 -3.41 24.73
N ALA A 297 -5.22 -2.27 24.06
CA ALA A 297 -6.57 -1.78 23.76
C ALA A 297 -7.47 -2.81 23.07
N PHE A 298 -6.93 -3.63 22.16
CA PHE A 298 -7.58 -4.71 21.43
C PHE A 298 -6.86 -6.06 21.62
N CYS A 299 -6.12 -6.21 22.71
CA CYS A 299 -5.34 -7.44 22.94
C CYS A 299 -6.27 -8.67 23.03
N ASN A 300 -5.93 -9.74 22.29
CA ASN A 300 -6.71 -10.99 22.19
C ASN A 300 -8.13 -10.83 21.59
N CYS A 301 -8.37 -9.85 20.73
CA CYS A 301 -9.53 -9.80 19.86
C CYS A 301 -9.32 -10.77 18.69
N LYS A 302 -9.54 -12.06 18.94
CA LYS A 302 -9.09 -13.13 18.04
C LYS A 302 -9.73 -13.14 16.66
N LEU A 303 -10.98 -12.63 16.54
CA LEU A 303 -11.73 -12.59 15.29
C LEU A 303 -11.68 -11.22 14.62
N LEU A 304 -10.92 -10.25 15.14
CA LEU A 304 -10.72 -8.95 14.50
C LEU A 304 -9.88 -9.15 13.22
N ASP A 305 -10.52 -8.95 12.05
CA ASP A 305 -9.94 -9.28 10.75
C ASP A 305 -9.50 -8.06 9.92
N HIS A 306 -10.15 -6.92 10.15
CA HIS A 306 -9.89 -5.68 9.43
C HIS A 306 -9.79 -4.48 10.39
N VAL A 307 -8.74 -3.66 10.26
CA VAL A 307 -8.56 -2.42 11.04
C VAL A 307 -7.96 -1.32 10.16
N VAL A 308 -8.62 -0.17 10.14
CA VAL A 308 -8.08 1.07 9.56
C VAL A 308 -7.69 1.99 10.71
N ILE A 309 -6.39 2.27 10.83
CA ILE A 309 -5.85 3.24 11.79
C ILE A 309 -5.91 4.63 11.15
N PRO A 310 -6.63 5.60 11.74
CA PRO A 310 -6.73 6.96 11.20
C PRO A 310 -5.39 7.70 11.07
N ASP A 311 -5.30 8.62 10.13
CA ASP A 311 -4.08 9.38 9.84
C ASP A 311 -3.58 10.25 10.99
N ASN A 312 -4.46 10.66 11.90
CA ASN A 312 -4.10 11.45 13.09
C ASN A 312 -3.47 10.62 14.22
N VAL A 313 -3.50 9.29 14.13
CA VAL A 313 -2.87 8.43 15.14
C VAL A 313 -1.35 8.53 15.02
N THR A 314 -0.72 8.97 16.10
CA THR A 314 0.73 9.10 16.20
C THR A 314 1.39 7.96 16.97
N HIS A 315 0.65 7.30 17.86
CA HIS A 315 1.16 6.24 18.73
C HIS A 315 0.20 5.05 18.81
N ILE A 316 0.70 3.86 18.52
CA ILE A 316 0.09 2.59 18.89
C ILE A 316 0.93 2.05 20.06
N LYS A 317 0.32 1.93 21.24
CA LYS A 317 1.03 1.56 22.47
C LYS A 317 1.26 0.05 22.58
N ASP A 318 1.89 -0.37 23.69
CA ASP A 318 2.31 -1.75 23.91
C ASP A 318 1.12 -2.72 23.85
N ARG A 319 1.30 -3.83 23.10
CA ARG A 319 0.33 -4.93 22.97
C ARG A 319 -1.05 -4.52 22.44
N ALA A 320 -1.17 -3.34 21.82
CA ALA A 320 -2.47 -2.78 21.42
C ALA A 320 -3.33 -3.76 20.61
N PHE A 321 -2.76 -4.54 19.69
CA PHE A 321 -3.43 -5.57 18.89
C PHE A 321 -2.81 -6.96 19.09
N ALA A 322 -2.11 -7.19 20.18
CA ALA A 322 -1.46 -8.49 20.42
C ALA A 322 -2.50 -9.63 20.46
N GLY A 323 -2.24 -10.70 19.71
CA GLY A 323 -3.12 -11.86 19.67
C GLY A 323 -4.41 -11.67 18.86
N CYS A 324 -4.51 -10.67 17.97
CA CYS A 324 -5.54 -10.56 16.95
C CYS A 324 -5.25 -11.56 15.84
N GLU A 325 -5.58 -12.84 16.09
CA GLU A 325 -5.10 -13.97 15.28
C GLU A 325 -5.56 -13.95 13.83
N THR A 326 -6.74 -13.35 13.56
CA THR A 326 -7.33 -13.27 12.20
C THR A 326 -7.07 -11.95 11.49
N LEU A 327 -6.39 -10.98 12.12
CA LEU A 327 -6.11 -9.68 11.52
C LEU A 327 -5.28 -9.86 10.25
N SER A 328 -5.92 -9.72 9.10
CA SER A 328 -5.34 -9.91 7.77
C SER A 328 -5.25 -8.62 6.97
N ASP A 329 -6.15 -7.67 7.22
CA ASP A 329 -6.23 -6.38 6.55
C ASP A 329 -6.01 -5.25 7.56
N LEU A 330 -4.79 -4.70 7.57
CA LEU A 330 -4.35 -3.64 8.46
C LEU A 330 -3.83 -2.46 7.65
N THR A 331 -4.54 -1.34 7.72
CA THR A 331 -4.07 -0.06 7.18
C THR A 331 -3.57 0.82 8.31
N LEU A 332 -2.31 1.27 8.22
CA LEU A 332 -1.69 2.19 9.18
C LEU A 332 -1.78 3.63 8.68
N GLY A 333 -2.28 4.53 9.53
CA GLY A 333 -2.36 5.96 9.25
C GLY A 333 -1.00 6.61 9.01
N SER A 334 -0.97 7.62 8.16
CA SER A 334 0.27 8.31 7.73
C SER A 334 0.98 9.08 8.85
N GLY A 335 0.27 9.47 9.92
CA GLY A 335 0.83 10.19 11.07
C GLY A 335 1.60 9.34 12.09
N LEU A 336 1.61 8.01 11.93
CA LEU A 336 2.19 7.11 12.91
C LEU A 336 3.71 7.26 13.01
N THR A 337 4.20 7.51 14.23
CA THR A 337 5.62 7.70 14.53
C THR A 337 6.21 6.58 15.38
N GLU A 338 5.35 5.84 16.11
CA GLU A 338 5.77 4.80 17.05
C GLU A 338 4.80 3.61 17.04
N ILE A 339 5.35 2.41 16.94
CA ILE A 339 4.68 1.12 17.17
C ILE A 339 5.28 0.52 18.44
N GLY A 340 4.47 0.35 19.49
CA GLY A 340 4.88 -0.12 20.83
C GLY A 340 5.33 -1.58 20.86
N ASN A 341 5.80 -2.01 22.04
CA ASN A 341 6.25 -3.38 22.24
C ASN A 341 5.08 -4.37 22.05
N ASP A 342 5.32 -5.45 21.33
CA ASP A 342 4.34 -6.52 21.07
C ASP A 342 3.02 -6.01 20.44
N ALA A 343 3.03 -4.81 19.83
CA ALA A 343 1.80 -4.13 19.41
C ALA A 343 0.94 -4.95 18.45
N PHE A 344 1.54 -5.73 17.55
CA PHE A 344 0.91 -6.66 16.63
C PHE A 344 1.40 -8.09 16.82
N GLY A 345 1.98 -8.40 17.98
CA GLY A 345 2.48 -9.75 18.27
C GLY A 345 1.36 -10.80 18.18
N GLY A 346 1.62 -11.89 17.46
CA GLY A 346 0.64 -12.96 17.27
C GLY A 346 -0.51 -12.68 16.31
N CYS A 347 -0.41 -11.65 15.46
CA CYS A 347 -1.34 -11.42 14.34
C CYS A 347 -1.05 -12.42 13.21
N LYS A 348 -1.49 -13.67 13.41
CA LYS A 348 -1.10 -14.82 12.58
C LYS A 348 -1.55 -14.71 11.12
N ALA A 349 -2.69 -14.05 10.87
CA ALA A 349 -3.26 -13.93 9.52
C ALA A 349 -2.65 -12.78 8.71
N LEU A 350 -1.90 -11.86 9.33
CA LEU A 350 -1.28 -10.71 8.66
C LEU A 350 -0.26 -11.19 7.62
N GLN A 351 -0.47 -10.81 6.34
CA GLN A 351 0.38 -11.27 5.24
C GLN A 351 1.34 -10.19 4.74
N ASN A 352 0.87 -8.98 4.61
CA ASN A 352 1.64 -7.86 4.10
C ASN A 352 1.41 -6.64 4.97
N ILE A 353 2.46 -5.84 5.18
CA ILE A 353 2.33 -4.57 5.87
C ILE A 353 3.18 -3.49 5.21
N GLN A 354 2.58 -2.32 5.03
CA GLN A 354 3.28 -1.10 4.64
C GLN A 354 3.40 -0.19 5.84
N LEU A 355 4.63 0.07 6.28
CA LEU A 355 4.92 0.96 7.39
C LEU A 355 4.92 2.42 6.91
N PRO A 356 4.35 3.37 7.68
CA PRO A 356 4.22 4.77 7.26
C PRO A 356 5.55 5.52 7.28
N ALA A 357 5.65 6.57 6.47
CA ALA A 357 6.90 7.30 6.20
C ALA A 357 7.55 7.96 7.43
N HIS A 358 6.78 8.30 8.45
CA HIS A 358 7.28 8.98 9.66
C HIS A 358 7.72 8.03 10.77
N LEU A 359 7.56 6.71 10.57
CA LEU A 359 7.94 5.72 11.57
C LEU A 359 9.46 5.69 11.75
N LYS A 360 9.91 5.85 13.01
CA LYS A 360 11.31 5.85 13.42
C LYS A 360 11.74 4.55 14.07
N THR A 361 10.86 3.97 14.87
CA THR A 361 11.18 2.82 15.71
C THR A 361 10.12 1.74 15.56
N ILE A 362 10.58 0.52 15.32
CA ILE A 362 9.80 -0.70 15.47
C ILE A 362 10.28 -1.31 16.77
N ASN A 363 9.45 -1.25 17.83
CA ASN A 363 9.85 -1.66 19.18
C ASN A 363 9.94 -3.18 19.34
N ASP A 364 10.31 -3.63 20.54
CA ASP A 364 10.51 -5.05 20.83
C ASP A 364 9.24 -5.87 20.60
N TYR A 365 9.37 -7.04 19.96
CA TYR A 365 8.29 -7.98 19.65
C TYR A 365 7.18 -7.44 18.74
N ALA A 366 7.30 -6.23 18.19
CA ALA A 366 6.20 -5.49 17.53
C ALA A 366 5.37 -6.32 16.54
N PHE A 367 6.00 -7.21 15.77
CA PHE A 367 5.38 -8.16 14.83
C PHE A 367 5.76 -9.62 15.12
N SER A 368 6.16 -9.92 16.36
CA SER A 368 6.54 -11.28 16.74
C SER A 368 5.38 -12.26 16.53
N ASN A 369 5.67 -13.49 16.10
CA ASN A 369 4.66 -14.54 15.86
C ASN A 369 3.61 -14.20 14.78
N CYS A 370 3.87 -13.24 13.88
CA CYS A 370 3.07 -13.01 12.68
C CYS A 370 3.41 -14.07 11.62
N ALA A 371 2.94 -15.31 11.85
CA ALA A 371 3.41 -16.48 11.12
C ALA A 371 3.20 -16.41 9.60
N ASN A 372 2.14 -15.73 9.13
CA ASN A 372 1.86 -15.57 7.70
C ASN A 372 2.43 -14.30 7.08
N LEU A 373 3.09 -13.44 7.88
CA LEU A 373 3.70 -12.21 7.35
C LEU A 373 4.79 -12.57 6.34
N SER A 374 4.54 -12.23 5.07
CA SER A 374 5.44 -12.56 3.95
C SER A 374 6.20 -11.33 3.45
N LYS A 375 5.59 -10.15 3.51
CA LYS A 375 6.19 -8.92 3.01
C LYS A 375 6.04 -7.76 3.98
N VAL A 376 7.14 -7.05 4.21
CA VAL A 376 7.19 -5.79 4.97
C VAL A 376 7.78 -4.71 4.08
N THR A 377 7.02 -3.64 3.84
CA THR A 377 7.54 -2.44 3.17
C THR A 377 7.96 -1.44 4.24
N MET A 378 9.27 -1.20 4.35
CA MET A 378 9.87 -0.35 5.37
C MET A 378 10.28 1.00 4.77
N PRO A 379 9.87 2.13 5.37
CA PRO A 379 10.24 3.45 4.86
C PRO A 379 11.70 3.80 5.20
N ASP A 380 12.28 4.73 4.43
CA ASP A 380 13.66 5.20 4.61
C ASP A 380 13.92 5.93 5.95
N GLY A 381 12.90 6.16 6.75
CA GLY A 381 13.02 6.85 8.04
C GLY A 381 13.28 5.96 9.26
N VAL A 382 13.14 4.64 9.14
CA VAL A 382 13.29 3.69 10.27
C VAL A 382 14.75 3.62 10.70
N GLU A 383 15.02 3.87 11.98
CA GLU A 383 16.35 3.90 12.59
C GLU A 383 16.63 2.67 13.46
N THR A 384 15.58 2.12 14.09
CA THR A 384 15.70 1.01 15.05
C THR A 384 14.70 -0.10 14.75
N ILE A 385 15.19 -1.34 14.75
CA ILE A 385 14.42 -2.58 14.78
C ILE A 385 14.69 -3.25 16.10
N GLY A 386 13.65 -3.39 16.94
CA GLY A 386 13.74 -3.90 18.31
C GLY A 386 14.02 -5.39 18.40
N LYS A 387 14.20 -5.85 19.65
CA LYS A 387 14.38 -7.26 19.98
C LYS A 387 13.15 -8.07 19.60
N TRP A 388 13.34 -9.23 18.90
CA TRP A 388 12.25 -10.09 18.43
C TRP A 388 11.23 -9.40 17.51
N ALA A 389 11.51 -8.23 16.98
CA ALA A 389 10.53 -7.41 16.24
C ALA A 389 9.80 -8.19 15.13
N PHE A 390 10.47 -9.09 14.42
CA PHE A 390 9.94 -10.01 13.43
C PHE A 390 10.20 -11.48 13.79
N GLY A 391 10.45 -11.78 15.07
CA GLY A 391 10.69 -13.15 15.52
C GLY A 391 9.50 -14.06 15.24
N ASN A 392 9.73 -15.30 14.74
CA ASN A 392 8.72 -16.27 14.34
C ASN A 392 7.79 -15.81 13.19
N CYS A 393 8.23 -14.87 12.34
CA CYS A 393 7.57 -14.57 11.07
C CYS A 393 7.95 -15.65 10.04
N GLU A 394 7.36 -16.84 10.19
CA GLU A 394 7.78 -18.05 9.47
C GLU A 394 7.73 -17.92 7.95
N ASN A 395 6.79 -17.11 7.43
CA ASN A 395 6.55 -16.92 6.02
C ASN A 395 7.27 -15.69 5.43
N LEU A 396 8.00 -14.91 6.23
CA LEU A 396 8.75 -13.75 5.74
C LEU A 396 9.84 -14.23 4.76
N ASP A 397 9.61 -13.93 3.47
CA ASP A 397 10.49 -14.41 2.38
C ASP A 397 11.52 -13.37 1.95
N SER A 398 11.15 -12.09 2.05
CA SER A 398 12.00 -10.95 1.70
C SER A 398 11.71 -9.75 2.58
N ILE A 399 12.75 -9.03 2.95
CA ILE A 399 12.68 -7.75 3.64
C ILE A 399 13.84 -6.86 3.19
N THR A 400 13.51 -5.63 2.80
CA THR A 400 14.52 -4.62 2.49
C THR A 400 14.65 -3.69 3.69
N LEU A 401 15.85 -3.63 4.26
CA LEU A 401 16.18 -2.74 5.36
C LEU A 401 16.75 -1.44 4.81
N PRO A 402 16.17 -0.26 5.14
CA PRO A 402 16.66 1.02 4.64
C PRO A 402 18.00 1.42 5.28
N ASP A 403 18.76 2.25 4.58
CA ASP A 403 20.08 2.73 5.05
C ASP A 403 20.02 3.56 6.34
N SER A 404 18.86 4.04 6.72
CA SER A 404 18.63 4.75 8.00
C SER A 404 18.75 3.85 9.23
N VAL A 405 18.54 2.53 9.07
CA VAL A 405 18.64 1.58 10.18
C VAL A 405 20.06 1.55 10.74
N THR A 406 20.18 1.79 12.04
CA THR A 406 21.44 1.75 12.81
C THR A 406 21.48 0.61 13.80
N THR A 407 20.31 0.13 14.23
CA THR A 407 20.17 -0.89 15.27
C THR A 407 19.24 -2.01 14.83
N ILE A 408 19.69 -3.25 14.96
CA ILE A 408 18.90 -4.47 14.81
C ILE A 408 19.05 -5.25 16.11
N GLY A 409 17.94 -5.44 16.82
CA GLY A 409 17.91 -6.06 18.15
C GLY A 409 18.17 -7.55 18.13
N GLU A 410 18.45 -8.10 19.31
CA GLU A 410 18.59 -9.52 19.55
C GLU A 410 17.33 -10.28 19.10
N HIS A 411 17.50 -11.43 18.40
CA HIS A 411 16.40 -12.25 17.86
C HIS A 411 15.47 -11.53 16.86
N ALA A 412 15.84 -10.39 16.29
CA ALA A 412 14.95 -9.56 15.46
C ALA A 412 14.29 -10.35 14.32
N PHE A 413 15.00 -11.32 13.72
CA PHE A 413 14.51 -12.20 12.65
C PHE A 413 14.59 -13.68 13.03
N TYR A 414 14.54 -13.99 14.31
CA TYR A 414 14.58 -15.37 14.81
C TYR A 414 13.48 -16.21 14.18
N PHE A 415 13.82 -17.42 13.66
CA PHE A 415 12.87 -18.37 13.11
C PHE A 415 12.07 -17.86 11.89
N CYS A 416 12.63 -16.92 11.12
CA CYS A 416 12.09 -16.48 9.82
C CYS A 416 12.50 -17.50 8.75
N LYS A 417 11.77 -18.61 8.68
CA LYS A 417 12.14 -19.81 7.90
C LYS A 417 12.31 -19.58 6.40
N LYS A 418 11.59 -18.60 5.82
CA LYS A 418 11.58 -18.38 4.36
C LYS A 418 12.58 -17.35 3.86
N ILE A 419 13.16 -16.52 4.72
CA ILE A 419 14.18 -15.55 4.28
C ILE A 419 15.32 -16.31 3.59
N VAL A 420 15.59 -15.92 2.33
CA VAL A 420 16.66 -16.51 1.51
C VAL A 420 17.95 -15.67 1.58
N SER A 421 17.81 -14.36 1.61
CA SER A 421 18.92 -13.41 1.68
C SER A 421 18.54 -12.17 2.48
N ILE A 422 19.53 -11.52 3.09
CA ILE A 422 19.36 -10.25 3.77
C ILE A 422 20.59 -9.37 3.57
N THR A 423 20.35 -8.08 3.27
CA THR A 423 21.37 -7.05 3.21
C THR A 423 21.29 -6.21 4.47
N ILE A 424 22.39 -6.15 5.22
CA ILE A 424 22.50 -5.35 6.43
C ILE A 424 22.85 -3.91 6.04
N PRO A 425 22.09 -2.90 6.50
CA PRO A 425 22.31 -1.50 6.15
C PRO A 425 23.70 -0.99 6.55
N LYS A 426 24.21 -0.03 5.78
CA LYS A 426 25.59 0.51 5.93
C LYS A 426 25.89 1.14 7.31
N ASN A 427 24.88 1.60 8.03
CA ASN A 427 25.00 2.26 9.32
C ASN A 427 24.93 1.28 10.51
N VAL A 428 24.65 -0.01 10.27
CA VAL A 428 24.65 -1.03 11.33
C VAL A 428 26.09 -1.44 11.62
N THR A 429 26.51 -1.32 12.88
CA THR A 429 27.86 -1.65 13.33
C THR A 429 27.97 -2.95 14.12
N THR A 430 26.84 -3.50 14.54
CA THR A 430 26.79 -4.74 15.35
C THR A 430 25.61 -5.60 14.91
N ILE A 431 25.82 -6.89 14.76
CA ILE A 431 24.77 -7.92 14.68
C ILE A 431 24.66 -8.56 16.06
N GLU A 432 23.50 -8.46 16.68
CA GLU A 432 23.24 -8.96 18.01
C GLU A 432 23.00 -10.49 18.06
N PRO A 433 23.03 -11.16 19.23
CA PRO A 433 22.85 -12.60 19.33
C PRO A 433 21.52 -13.09 18.79
N ASN A 434 21.54 -14.26 18.14
CA ASN A 434 20.37 -14.97 17.61
C ASN A 434 19.51 -14.17 16.62
N THR A 435 20.05 -13.08 16.04
CA THR A 435 19.31 -12.23 15.10
C THR A 435 18.69 -13.05 13.95
N PHE A 436 19.41 -14.03 13.42
CA PHE A 436 19.00 -14.90 12.29
C PHE A 436 18.90 -16.38 12.67
N SER A 437 18.96 -16.72 13.96
CA SER A 437 18.88 -18.13 14.38
C SER A 437 17.60 -18.79 13.88
N TYR A 438 17.71 -20.04 13.40
CA TYR A 438 16.64 -20.85 12.79
C TYR A 438 16.03 -20.30 11.49
N CYS A 439 16.73 -19.38 10.80
CA CYS A 439 16.39 -19.00 9.42
C CYS A 439 16.87 -20.08 8.45
N TYR A 440 16.15 -21.21 8.38
CA TYR A 440 16.62 -22.42 7.69
C TYR A 440 16.90 -22.27 6.20
N ASN A 441 16.21 -21.34 5.51
CA ASN A 441 16.42 -21.09 4.08
C ASN A 441 17.42 -19.98 3.80
N LEU A 442 17.98 -19.33 4.81
CA LEU A 442 18.94 -18.24 4.64
C LEU A 442 20.22 -18.75 3.98
N LYS A 443 20.50 -18.27 2.79
CA LYS A 443 21.67 -18.64 1.97
C LYS A 443 22.74 -17.56 1.96
N TYR A 444 22.34 -16.29 2.05
CA TYR A 444 23.25 -15.17 1.88
C TYR A 444 22.95 -14.07 2.92
N ILE A 445 24.03 -13.57 3.55
CA ILE A 445 24.01 -12.35 4.36
C ILE A 445 25.02 -11.38 3.77
N MET A 446 24.56 -10.16 3.42
CA MET A 446 25.42 -9.08 2.97
C MET A 446 25.72 -8.16 4.16
N LEU A 447 26.97 -8.10 4.58
CA LEU A 447 27.44 -7.30 5.71
C LEU A 447 28.04 -5.98 5.24
N PRO A 448 27.74 -4.84 5.91
CA PRO A 448 28.30 -3.54 5.54
C PRO A 448 29.77 -3.40 5.93
N ALA A 449 30.51 -2.55 5.22
CA ALA A 449 31.92 -2.25 5.50
C ALA A 449 32.15 -1.72 6.93
N GLY A 450 31.18 -1.02 7.51
CA GLY A 450 31.24 -0.47 8.87
C GLY A 450 30.99 -1.45 10.01
N LEU A 451 30.71 -2.72 9.74
CA LEU A 451 30.43 -3.71 10.77
C LEU A 451 31.69 -4.01 11.62
N THR A 452 31.60 -3.85 12.91
CA THR A 452 32.71 -4.05 13.85
C THR A 452 32.51 -5.25 14.79
N SER A 453 31.28 -5.75 14.92
CA SER A 453 30.93 -6.86 15.82
C SER A 453 29.84 -7.74 15.21
N PHE A 454 30.04 -9.06 15.30
CA PHE A 454 29.07 -10.07 14.89
C PHE A 454 28.92 -11.08 16.03
N LYS A 455 27.80 -11.03 16.73
CA LYS A 455 27.51 -11.84 17.93
C LYS A 455 26.54 -13.01 17.66
N ASP A 456 25.91 -13.06 16.47
CA ASP A 456 24.91 -14.07 16.15
C ASP A 456 25.54 -15.47 15.96
N ASP A 457 24.82 -16.50 16.40
CA ASP A 457 25.18 -17.91 16.18
C ASP A 457 24.43 -18.45 14.97
N LEU A 458 25.11 -18.58 13.85
CA LEU A 458 24.54 -19.08 12.62
C LEU A 458 24.47 -20.61 12.51
N SER A 459 24.78 -21.34 13.61
CA SER A 459 24.80 -22.84 13.61
C SER A 459 23.43 -23.44 13.26
N THR A 460 22.36 -22.73 13.57
CA THR A 460 20.96 -23.16 13.34
C THR A 460 20.36 -22.68 11.99
N CYS A 461 21.09 -21.82 11.29
CA CYS A 461 20.73 -21.37 9.94
C CYS A 461 21.91 -21.60 8.99
N MET A 462 21.70 -21.35 7.69
CA MET A 462 22.77 -21.52 6.68
C MET A 462 23.42 -22.91 6.74
N THR A 463 22.64 -23.96 7.02
CA THR A 463 23.10 -25.34 7.24
C THR A 463 23.66 -26.02 5.98
N GLY A 464 23.76 -25.28 4.86
CA GLY A 464 24.30 -25.80 3.62
C GLY A 464 25.74 -26.21 3.76
N GLN A 465 26.03 -27.52 3.70
CA GLN A 465 27.39 -28.01 3.53
C GLN A 465 27.96 -27.49 2.22
N ILE A 466 29.27 -27.17 2.20
CA ILE A 466 30.03 -27.01 0.96
C ILE A 466 29.87 -28.31 0.21
N SER A 467 29.05 -28.35 -0.84
CA SER A 467 28.89 -29.51 -1.67
C SER A 467 29.90 -29.41 -2.82
N PRO A 468 30.81 -30.38 -2.98
CA PRO A 468 31.69 -30.41 -4.13
C PRO A 468 30.89 -30.61 -5.41
N VAL A 469 31.09 -29.74 -6.39
CA VAL A 469 30.63 -29.97 -7.77
C VAL A 469 31.75 -30.65 -8.49
N TYR A 470 31.54 -31.88 -8.94
CA TYR A 470 32.54 -32.69 -9.61
C TYR A 470 32.60 -32.34 -11.10
N GLU A 471 33.79 -32.36 -11.68
CA GLU A 471 33.96 -32.19 -13.12
C GLU A 471 33.22 -33.30 -13.88
N LYS A 472 32.63 -32.89 -15.01
CA LYS A 472 32.00 -33.81 -15.97
C LYS A 472 32.66 -33.65 -17.33
N ASP A 473 32.76 -34.76 -18.07
CA ASP A 473 33.20 -34.75 -19.46
C ASP A 473 32.08 -34.24 -20.40
N SER A 474 32.34 -34.14 -21.68
CA SER A 474 31.40 -33.71 -22.73
C SER A 474 30.17 -34.63 -22.88
N GLU A 475 30.20 -35.82 -22.30
CA GLU A 475 29.15 -36.84 -22.31
C GLU A 475 28.33 -36.81 -21.00
N GLY A 476 28.72 -35.96 -20.01
CA GLY A 476 28.05 -35.79 -18.72
C GLY A 476 28.49 -36.76 -17.63
N ASN A 477 29.55 -37.60 -17.86
CA ASN A 477 30.13 -38.50 -16.87
C ASN A 477 31.09 -37.76 -15.95
N PHE A 478 31.12 -38.17 -14.67
CA PHE A 478 32.09 -37.60 -13.72
C PHE A 478 33.55 -37.96 -14.08
N ARG A 479 34.45 -36.98 -14.07
CA ARG A 479 35.87 -37.19 -14.29
C ARG A 479 36.55 -37.64 -12.99
N THR A 480 37.52 -38.54 -13.12
CA THR A 480 38.38 -39.01 -12.01
C THR A 480 39.86 -38.71 -12.28
N ASP A 481 40.64 -38.51 -11.19
CA ASP A 481 42.09 -38.44 -11.27
C ASP A 481 42.73 -39.82 -11.56
N GLU A 482 44.09 -39.87 -11.64
CA GLU A 482 44.80 -41.10 -11.90
C GLU A 482 44.64 -42.17 -10.79
N GLU A 483 44.18 -41.77 -9.60
CA GLU A 483 43.93 -42.61 -8.43
C GLU A 483 42.45 -43.04 -8.33
N GLY A 484 41.60 -42.60 -9.25
CA GLY A 484 40.18 -42.94 -9.31
C GLY A 484 39.26 -42.06 -8.44
N ASN A 485 39.77 -40.98 -7.84
CA ASN A 485 38.98 -40.02 -7.09
C ASN A 485 38.26 -39.06 -8.02
N LEU A 486 37.04 -38.65 -7.66
CA LEU A 486 36.28 -37.64 -8.42
C LEU A 486 36.99 -36.29 -8.38
N ILE A 487 37.23 -35.70 -9.56
CA ILE A 487 37.85 -34.38 -9.67
C ILE A 487 36.82 -33.33 -9.29
N ILE A 488 37.11 -32.49 -8.31
CA ILE A 488 36.24 -31.41 -7.85
C ILE A 488 36.45 -30.18 -8.75
N HIS A 489 35.43 -29.82 -9.50
CA HIS A 489 35.46 -28.63 -10.37
C HIS A 489 35.35 -27.33 -9.56
N THR A 490 34.47 -27.30 -8.56
CA THR A 490 34.26 -26.16 -7.67
C THR A 490 33.48 -26.62 -6.43
N TYR A 491 33.39 -25.76 -5.46
CA TYR A 491 32.48 -25.96 -4.32
C TYR A 491 31.32 -24.97 -4.42
N VAL A 492 30.08 -25.46 -4.36
CA VAL A 492 28.94 -24.61 -4.22
C VAL A 492 28.78 -24.26 -2.73
N ALA A 493 29.00 -23.03 -2.39
CA ALA A 493 28.80 -22.51 -1.05
C ALA A 493 27.32 -22.27 -0.84
N ASN A 494 26.60 -23.24 -0.26
CA ASN A 494 25.36 -22.93 0.39
C ASN A 494 25.68 -22.26 1.74
N GLY A 495 25.16 -21.05 1.98
CA GLY A 495 25.38 -20.33 3.21
C GLY A 495 26.62 -19.42 3.20
N ALA A 496 26.67 -18.47 2.28
CA ALA A 496 27.77 -17.51 2.17
C ALA A 496 27.49 -16.22 2.95
N ILE A 497 28.52 -15.71 3.63
CA ILE A 497 28.51 -14.39 4.26
C ILE A 497 29.37 -13.47 3.39
N TYR A 498 28.76 -12.44 2.82
CA TYR A 498 29.40 -11.45 1.99
C TYR A 498 29.74 -10.21 2.82
N TYR A 499 31.01 -9.90 2.98
CA TYR A 499 31.47 -8.74 3.72
C TYR A 499 31.94 -7.65 2.74
N ASN A 500 31.30 -6.49 2.82
CA ASN A 500 31.56 -5.38 1.90
C ASN A 500 32.81 -4.56 2.29
N ASN A 501 33.91 -5.26 2.59
CA ASN A 501 35.19 -4.66 2.92
C ASN A 501 36.32 -5.64 2.52
N ASP A 502 37.58 -5.18 2.58
CA ASP A 502 38.76 -5.95 2.19
C ASP A 502 39.11 -7.09 3.18
N LYS A 503 40.11 -7.88 2.82
CA LYS A 503 40.58 -9.02 3.62
C LYS A 503 41.03 -8.59 5.04
N ALA A 504 41.71 -7.45 5.17
CA ALA A 504 42.26 -7.04 6.48
C ALA A 504 41.15 -6.69 7.47
N ALA A 505 40.07 -6.00 6.99
CA ALA A 505 38.87 -5.73 7.77
C ALA A 505 38.12 -7.02 8.10
N ALA A 506 38.02 -7.97 7.16
CA ALA A 506 37.43 -9.29 7.39
C ALA A 506 38.17 -10.08 8.49
N ASP A 507 39.50 -10.12 8.43
CA ASP A 507 40.33 -10.78 9.44
C ASP A 507 40.17 -10.12 10.83
N ALA A 508 40.06 -8.79 10.90
CA ALA A 508 39.79 -8.04 12.14
C ALA A 508 38.43 -8.37 12.72
N LEU A 509 37.37 -8.39 11.89
CA LEU A 509 36.01 -8.77 12.31
C LEU A 509 35.99 -10.21 12.85
N LEU A 510 36.62 -11.16 12.15
CA LEU A 510 36.70 -12.55 12.57
C LEU A 510 37.55 -12.74 13.83
N ALA A 511 38.62 -11.97 14.01
CA ALA A 511 39.48 -12.02 15.21
C ALA A 511 38.71 -11.54 16.45
N ASN A 512 37.87 -10.48 16.29
CA ASN A 512 37.06 -9.90 17.37
C ASN A 512 35.80 -10.70 17.65
N SER A 513 35.38 -11.61 16.74
CA SER A 513 34.22 -12.43 16.93
C SER A 513 34.44 -13.55 17.93
N THR A 514 33.59 -13.65 18.94
CA THR A 514 33.55 -14.80 19.87
C THR A 514 32.89 -16.02 19.23
N ASN A 515 32.25 -15.85 18.08
CA ASN A 515 31.52 -16.90 17.37
C ASN A 515 32.51 -17.79 16.59
N THR A 516 32.74 -19.01 17.07
CA THR A 516 33.60 -20.00 16.41
C THR A 516 33.02 -20.49 15.08
N ASP A 517 31.69 -20.45 14.94
CA ASP A 517 30.97 -20.87 13.73
C ASP A 517 31.20 -19.89 12.59
N LEU A 518 31.25 -18.60 12.85
CA LEU A 518 31.56 -17.57 11.84
C LEU A 518 32.91 -17.81 11.19
N LYS A 519 33.92 -18.22 11.99
CA LYS A 519 35.26 -18.53 11.51
C LYS A 519 35.33 -19.78 10.62
N ASN A 520 34.33 -20.68 10.76
CA ASN A 520 34.30 -21.95 10.03
C ASN A 520 33.46 -21.87 8.74
N ARG A 521 32.74 -20.75 8.53
CA ARG A 521 31.85 -20.56 7.37
C ARG A 521 32.59 -19.96 6.17
N ASN A 522 31.88 -19.95 5.04
CA ASN A 522 32.31 -19.29 3.82
C ASN A 522 32.18 -17.77 3.96
N PHE A 523 33.20 -17.15 4.53
CA PHE A 523 33.27 -15.70 4.66
C PHE A 523 33.97 -15.17 3.41
N LEU A 524 33.20 -14.41 2.60
CA LEU A 524 33.62 -13.84 1.32
C LEU A 524 33.86 -12.35 1.51
N TYR A 525 35.04 -11.88 1.18
CA TYR A 525 35.42 -10.48 1.21
C TYR A 525 35.59 -9.92 -0.21
N LEU A 526 35.61 -8.59 -0.33
CA LEU A 526 35.51 -7.87 -1.56
C LEU A 526 36.77 -7.93 -2.41
N CYS A 527 36.64 -8.29 -3.69
CA CYS A 527 37.53 -7.89 -4.76
C CYS A 527 36.80 -6.95 -5.71
N LYS A 528 37.52 -6.09 -6.38
CA LYS A 528 36.98 -5.07 -7.28
C LYS A 528 37.26 -5.49 -8.72
N VAL A 529 36.20 -5.54 -9.54
CA VAL A 529 36.30 -5.63 -10.98
C VAL A 529 35.91 -4.29 -11.57
N THR A 530 36.86 -3.68 -12.30
CA THR A 530 36.65 -2.43 -12.99
C THR A 530 36.42 -2.70 -14.48
N PHE A 531 35.34 -2.18 -15.06
CA PHE A 531 35.03 -2.26 -16.48
C PHE A 531 35.36 -0.95 -17.18
N ASP A 532 36.33 -0.95 -18.07
CA ASP A 532 36.67 0.17 -18.94
C ASP A 532 36.10 -0.06 -20.34
N ALA A 533 35.09 0.70 -20.68
CA ALA A 533 34.41 0.57 -21.98
C ALA A 533 35.22 1.03 -23.18
N LYS A 534 36.45 1.55 -22.99
CA LYS A 534 37.33 2.03 -24.09
C LYS A 534 36.57 2.90 -25.14
N GLY A 535 35.85 3.86 -24.66
CA GLY A 535 35.05 4.78 -25.49
C GLY A 535 33.68 4.29 -25.88
N GLY A 536 33.19 3.21 -25.31
CA GLY A 536 31.81 2.76 -25.34
C GLY A 536 31.02 3.31 -24.12
N ASN A 537 29.72 3.02 -24.10
CA ASN A 537 28.81 3.33 -23.00
C ASN A 537 28.53 2.06 -22.20
N LEU A 538 28.72 2.13 -20.88
CA LEU A 538 28.31 1.09 -19.94
C LEU A 538 26.87 1.37 -19.51
N THR A 539 26.04 0.32 -19.48
CA THR A 539 24.71 0.35 -18.86
C THR A 539 24.76 -0.02 -17.37
N ASP A 540 25.81 -0.76 -16.99
CA ASP A 540 26.07 -1.18 -15.62
C ASP A 540 27.15 -0.29 -14.96
N PRO A 541 27.26 -0.34 -13.60
CA PRO A 541 28.32 0.39 -12.90
C PRO A 541 29.72 0.00 -13.43
N ALA A 542 30.60 1.00 -13.59
CA ALA A 542 31.97 0.77 -14.06
C ALA A 542 32.79 -0.07 -13.09
N GLU A 543 32.39 -0.16 -11.83
CA GLU A 543 33.02 -0.95 -10.80
C GLU A 543 32.04 -1.97 -10.23
N VAL A 544 32.33 -3.25 -10.31
CA VAL A 544 31.52 -4.32 -9.78
C VAL A 544 32.28 -5.03 -8.66
N PRO A 545 31.72 -5.08 -7.43
CA PRO A 545 32.32 -5.83 -6.34
C PRO A 545 32.19 -7.34 -6.58
N VAL A 546 33.26 -8.07 -6.35
CA VAL A 546 33.28 -9.53 -6.38
C VAL A 546 33.76 -10.06 -5.05
N TYR A 547 33.07 -11.05 -4.50
CA TYR A 547 33.38 -11.62 -3.20
C TYR A 547 34.22 -12.89 -3.32
N LYS A 548 35.27 -13.01 -2.54
CA LYS A 548 36.13 -14.22 -2.47
C LYS A 548 36.39 -14.68 -1.04
N THR A 549 36.81 -15.91 -0.87
CA THR A 549 37.28 -16.53 0.37
C THR A 549 38.56 -17.33 0.15
N GLU A 550 39.36 -17.51 1.21
CA GLU A 550 40.52 -18.38 1.16
C GLU A 550 40.16 -19.85 0.90
N LYS A 551 38.95 -20.28 1.20
CA LYS A 551 38.43 -21.65 0.98
C LYS A 551 37.85 -21.90 -0.40
N ILE A 552 37.45 -20.83 -1.12
CA ILE A 552 36.89 -20.90 -2.48
C ILE A 552 37.78 -20.04 -3.37
N ILE A 553 38.49 -20.65 -4.26
CA ILE A 553 39.35 -19.95 -5.21
C ILE A 553 38.46 -19.31 -6.28
N GLY A 554 38.09 -18.07 -6.06
CA GLY A 554 37.40 -17.20 -6.99
C GLY A 554 35.92 -17.50 -7.22
N THR A 555 35.08 -16.49 -7.08
CA THR A 555 33.72 -16.48 -7.65
C THR A 555 33.82 -16.15 -9.13
N LYS A 556 33.07 -16.86 -9.96
CA LYS A 556 32.96 -16.53 -11.39
C LYS A 556 32.20 -15.21 -11.52
N ALA A 557 32.61 -14.34 -12.43
CA ALA A 557 32.00 -13.03 -12.63
C ALA A 557 30.51 -13.09 -12.99
N ASN A 558 30.01 -14.22 -13.48
CA ASN A 558 28.63 -14.43 -13.86
C ASN A 558 27.65 -14.71 -12.70
N GLU A 559 28.16 -14.96 -11.46
CA GLU A 559 27.30 -15.10 -10.26
C GLU A 559 26.84 -13.74 -9.72
N LEU A 560 27.39 -12.67 -10.27
CA LEU A 560 27.02 -11.29 -9.96
C LEU A 560 26.19 -10.75 -11.11
N THR A 561 24.90 -10.60 -10.95
CA THR A 561 23.98 -9.94 -11.85
C THR A 561 24.42 -9.84 -13.34
N ALA A 562 23.58 -10.14 -14.28
CA ALA A 562 23.90 -10.11 -15.70
C ALA A 562 24.57 -8.78 -16.09
N ILE A 563 25.88 -8.81 -16.30
CA ILE A 563 26.62 -7.66 -16.83
C ILE A 563 26.24 -7.54 -18.29
N HIS A 564 25.58 -6.48 -18.63
CA HIS A 564 25.20 -6.21 -20.02
C HIS A 564 26.41 -5.79 -20.82
N ASP A 565 26.50 -6.29 -22.04
CA ASP A 565 27.55 -5.88 -22.95
C ASP A 565 27.52 -4.37 -23.17
N PRO A 566 28.62 -3.66 -23.11
CA PRO A 566 28.68 -2.25 -23.38
C PRO A 566 28.31 -1.94 -24.83
N THR A 567 27.78 -0.75 -25.06
CA THR A 567 27.43 -0.32 -26.40
C THR A 567 28.41 0.74 -26.93
N ARG A 568 28.75 0.67 -28.19
CA ARG A 568 29.53 1.71 -28.89
C ARG A 568 29.00 1.87 -30.31
N ALA A 569 28.57 3.09 -30.62
CA ALA A 569 28.03 3.37 -31.94
C ALA A 569 29.00 2.97 -33.05
N GLY A 570 28.54 2.15 -33.97
CA GLY A 570 29.33 1.65 -35.12
C GLY A 570 30.33 0.53 -34.81
N TYR A 571 30.26 -0.04 -33.64
CA TYR A 571 31.15 -1.11 -33.24
C TYR A 571 30.38 -2.27 -32.62
N LYS A 572 30.84 -3.47 -32.93
CA LYS A 572 30.39 -4.70 -32.28
C LYS A 572 31.31 -4.98 -31.09
N PHE A 573 30.76 -5.28 -29.96
CA PHE A 573 31.51 -5.74 -28.79
C PHE A 573 32.07 -7.13 -29.06
N THR A 574 33.40 -7.31 -28.83
CA THR A 574 34.08 -8.57 -29.04
C THR A 574 34.42 -9.33 -27.77
N GLY A 575 34.22 -8.69 -26.62
CA GLY A 575 34.47 -9.28 -25.29
C GLY A 575 35.27 -8.37 -24.39
N TRP A 576 35.45 -8.79 -23.19
CA TRP A 576 36.30 -8.14 -22.18
C TRP A 576 37.74 -8.69 -22.24
N TYR A 577 38.72 -7.82 -22.14
CA TYR A 577 40.12 -8.16 -22.23
C TYR A 577 40.86 -7.70 -20.96
N THR A 578 41.83 -8.47 -20.52
CA THR A 578 42.76 -8.08 -19.44
C THR A 578 43.73 -6.98 -19.95
N GLU A 579 44.46 -6.37 -19.03
CA GLU A 579 45.48 -5.35 -19.36
C GLU A 579 46.56 -5.88 -20.31
N ASP A 580 46.86 -7.16 -20.25
CA ASP A 580 47.77 -7.86 -21.15
C ASP A 580 47.17 -8.20 -22.53
N GLY A 581 45.95 -7.82 -22.79
CA GLY A 581 45.25 -8.02 -24.05
C GLY A 581 44.64 -9.43 -24.26
N ASN A 582 44.57 -10.26 -23.23
CA ASN A 582 43.99 -11.59 -23.35
C ASN A 582 42.48 -11.50 -23.16
N LEU A 583 41.72 -12.23 -23.99
CA LEU A 583 40.26 -12.32 -23.83
C LEU A 583 39.91 -12.94 -22.47
N PHE A 584 39.12 -12.20 -21.68
CA PHE A 584 38.66 -12.64 -20.38
C PHE A 584 37.25 -13.25 -20.49
N ASN A 585 37.16 -14.54 -20.18
CA ASN A 585 35.85 -15.19 -20.14
C ASN A 585 35.15 -14.87 -18.83
N VAL A 586 34.29 -13.87 -18.85
CA VAL A 586 33.49 -13.40 -17.69
C VAL A 586 32.64 -14.53 -17.08
N LYS A 587 32.28 -15.54 -17.89
CA LYS A 587 31.40 -16.64 -17.43
C LYS A 587 32.15 -17.73 -16.68
N ASP A 588 33.42 -17.96 -17.01
CA ASP A 588 34.15 -19.16 -16.54
C ASP A 588 35.44 -18.86 -15.80
N THR A 589 35.94 -17.60 -15.86
CA THR A 589 37.20 -17.24 -15.18
C THR A 589 36.93 -16.79 -13.74
N ALA A 590 37.61 -17.41 -12.80
CA ALA A 590 37.55 -17.03 -11.39
C ALA A 590 38.30 -15.71 -11.14
N ILE A 591 37.72 -14.79 -10.37
CA ILE A 591 38.35 -13.53 -9.98
C ILE A 591 39.02 -13.72 -8.62
N THR A 592 40.34 -13.61 -8.60
CA THR A 592 41.17 -13.88 -7.40
C THR A 592 41.79 -12.64 -6.80
N GLU A 593 41.76 -11.51 -7.51
CA GLU A 593 42.30 -10.20 -7.12
C GLU A 593 41.57 -9.09 -7.86
N ASP A 594 41.88 -7.85 -7.48
CA ASP A 594 41.31 -6.69 -8.19
C ASP A 594 41.77 -6.72 -9.65
N ILE A 595 40.82 -6.58 -10.57
CA ILE A 595 41.11 -6.65 -12.01
C ILE A 595 40.40 -5.53 -12.77
N THR A 596 41.10 -4.98 -13.78
CA THR A 596 40.49 -4.08 -14.75
C THR A 596 40.29 -4.81 -16.06
N LEU A 597 39.07 -4.81 -16.57
CA LEU A 597 38.70 -5.40 -17.84
C LEU A 597 38.39 -4.31 -18.86
N HIS A 598 38.98 -4.40 -20.06
CA HIS A 598 38.81 -3.45 -21.12
C HIS A 598 37.91 -4.01 -22.23
N ALA A 599 36.95 -3.23 -22.68
CA ALA A 599 36.08 -3.62 -23.79
C ALA A 599 36.86 -3.67 -25.11
N GLY A 600 36.75 -4.79 -25.83
CA GLY A 600 37.20 -4.94 -27.18
C GLY A 600 36.12 -4.55 -28.20
N TRP A 601 36.53 -3.91 -29.28
CA TRP A 601 35.63 -3.40 -30.30
C TRP A 601 36.08 -3.76 -31.70
N GLU A 602 35.15 -4.28 -32.48
CA GLU A 602 35.31 -4.48 -33.94
C GLU A 602 34.33 -3.54 -34.66
N PHE A 603 34.82 -2.88 -35.72
CA PHE A 603 33.93 -2.01 -36.50
C PHE A 603 32.83 -2.85 -37.18
N ASP A 604 31.57 -2.49 -36.98
CA ASP A 604 30.39 -3.11 -37.60
C ASP A 604 29.61 -2.06 -38.40
N PRO A 605 29.66 -2.12 -39.70
CA PRO A 605 28.92 -1.18 -40.55
C PRO A 605 27.40 -1.31 -40.45
N ASN A 606 26.90 -2.38 -39.90
CA ASN A 606 25.46 -2.63 -39.69
C ASN A 606 25.01 -2.37 -38.26
N ALA A 607 25.90 -1.93 -37.38
CA ALA A 607 25.57 -1.67 -35.99
C ALA A 607 24.60 -0.49 -35.85
N PRO A 608 23.70 -0.51 -34.86
CA PRO A 608 22.86 0.64 -34.55
C PRO A 608 23.68 1.92 -34.32
N GLY A 609 23.22 3.03 -34.86
CA GLY A 609 23.85 4.35 -34.70
C GLY A 609 24.77 4.77 -35.83
N PHE A 610 24.88 3.99 -36.94
CA PHE A 610 25.46 4.41 -38.20
C PHE A 610 24.53 4.11 -39.36
N HIS A 611 24.47 5.07 -40.29
CA HIS A 611 23.61 4.95 -41.46
C HIS A 611 24.43 5.03 -42.74
N PRO A 612 24.19 4.16 -43.72
CA PRO A 612 24.87 4.22 -45.00
C PRO A 612 24.40 5.44 -45.82
N LEU A 613 25.35 6.28 -46.23
CA LEU A 613 25.17 7.39 -47.11
C LEU A 613 25.86 7.11 -48.42
N THR A 614 25.15 7.00 -49.52
CA THR A 614 25.74 6.88 -50.82
C THR A 614 25.55 8.18 -51.61
N VAL A 615 26.65 8.73 -52.12
CA VAL A 615 26.58 9.99 -52.87
C VAL A 615 27.17 9.77 -54.28
N THR A 616 26.47 10.31 -55.28
CA THR A 616 26.91 10.33 -56.67
C THR A 616 26.85 11.76 -57.21
N GLY A 617 27.99 12.27 -57.75
CA GLY A 617 28.11 13.62 -58.27
C GLY A 617 28.21 14.71 -57.19
N GLY A 618 28.60 14.38 -55.97
CA GLY A 618 28.76 15.33 -54.87
C GLY A 618 29.92 15.04 -53.98
N ILE A 619 30.43 16.08 -53.34
CA ILE A 619 31.47 16.07 -52.27
C ILE A 619 30.74 16.07 -50.92
N VAL A 620 31.14 15.12 -50.03
CA VAL A 620 30.53 14.92 -48.72
C VAL A 620 31.37 15.58 -47.63
N THR A 621 30.72 16.30 -46.75
CA THR A 621 31.29 16.75 -45.45
C THR A 621 30.34 16.36 -44.32
N VAL A 622 30.86 15.81 -43.21
CA VAL A 622 30.08 15.33 -42.11
C VAL A 622 30.57 15.96 -40.80
N LYS A 623 29.63 16.55 -40.04
CA LYS A 623 29.89 17.07 -38.71
C LYS A 623 29.09 16.29 -37.67
N ASN A 624 29.75 15.87 -36.60
CA ASN A 624 29.09 15.30 -35.43
C ASN A 624 29.21 16.32 -34.27
N GLY A 625 28.12 17.04 -34.01
CA GLY A 625 28.15 18.30 -33.29
C GLY A 625 28.99 19.33 -34.02
N ASP A 626 29.90 20.05 -33.33
CA ASP A 626 30.80 21.03 -33.93
C ASP A 626 32.05 20.44 -34.61
N LYS A 627 32.28 19.13 -34.46
CA LYS A 627 33.49 18.45 -34.93
C LYS A 627 33.30 17.90 -36.35
N ASP A 628 34.17 18.28 -37.27
CA ASP A 628 34.28 17.67 -38.60
C ASP A 628 34.88 16.24 -38.46
N VAL A 629 34.07 15.25 -38.86
CA VAL A 629 34.44 13.81 -38.78
C VAL A 629 34.57 13.20 -40.15
N THR A 630 34.52 13.94 -41.24
CA THR A 630 34.49 13.48 -42.62
C THR A 630 35.63 12.49 -42.92
N ASN A 631 36.87 12.83 -42.53
CA ASN A 631 38.04 12.01 -42.78
C ASN A 631 38.17 10.81 -41.82
N THR A 632 37.30 10.69 -40.80
CA THR A 632 37.31 9.59 -39.85
C THR A 632 36.23 8.55 -40.14
N LEU A 633 35.35 8.82 -41.13
CA LEU A 633 34.30 7.90 -41.52
C LEU A 633 34.85 6.66 -42.21
N THR A 634 34.22 5.52 -41.92
CA THR A 634 34.44 4.34 -42.75
C THR A 634 33.74 4.53 -44.11
N VAL A 635 34.48 4.29 -45.18
CA VAL A 635 33.98 4.42 -46.56
C VAL A 635 34.25 3.10 -47.27
N THR A 636 33.19 2.50 -47.80
CA THR A 636 33.32 1.34 -48.69
C THR A 636 33.15 1.81 -50.17
N THR A 637 33.94 1.22 -51.09
CA THR A 637 33.82 1.53 -52.52
C THR A 637 33.39 0.25 -53.25
N ASP A 638 32.30 0.31 -53.97
CA ASP A 638 31.90 -0.77 -54.88
C ASP A 638 32.87 -0.83 -56.03
N GLU A 639 33.64 -1.88 -56.09
CA GLU A 639 34.70 -2.06 -57.12
C GLU A 639 34.19 -2.11 -58.57
N THR A 640 32.88 -2.49 -58.71
CA THR A 640 32.25 -2.62 -60.06
C THR A 640 31.73 -1.29 -60.59
N THR A 641 31.18 -0.45 -59.70
CA THR A 641 30.50 0.79 -60.05
C THR A 641 31.31 2.04 -59.66
N GLY A 642 32.37 1.92 -58.87
CA GLY A 642 33.14 3.02 -58.26
C GLY A 642 32.34 3.87 -57.25
N LYS A 643 31.19 3.40 -56.82
CA LYS A 643 30.28 4.10 -55.90
C LYS A 643 30.78 4.04 -54.48
N LYS A 644 30.85 5.19 -53.82
CA LYS A 644 31.30 5.27 -52.41
C LYS A 644 30.10 5.30 -51.49
N THR A 645 30.14 4.47 -50.43
CA THR A 645 29.18 4.50 -49.33
C THR A 645 29.93 4.88 -48.05
N TYR A 646 29.47 5.98 -47.43
CA TYR A 646 29.98 6.51 -46.17
C TYR A 646 29.10 6.01 -45.04
N TYR A 647 29.67 5.52 -43.93
CA TYR A 647 28.91 5.12 -42.75
C TYR A 647 28.91 6.30 -41.76
N VAL A 648 27.79 6.99 -41.66
CA VAL A 648 27.64 8.26 -40.96
C VAL A 648 26.95 8.04 -39.62
N PRO A 649 27.45 8.62 -38.52
CA PRO A 649 26.81 8.51 -37.22
C PRO A 649 25.37 9.06 -37.23
N ASP A 650 24.47 8.42 -36.48
CA ASP A 650 23.12 8.91 -36.26
C ASP A 650 23.13 10.33 -35.68
N GLY A 651 22.25 11.21 -36.19
CA GLY A 651 22.17 12.61 -35.79
C GLY A 651 23.30 13.52 -36.35
N ALA A 652 24.32 12.97 -36.99
CA ALA A 652 25.37 13.79 -37.58
C ALA A 652 24.84 14.62 -38.77
N THR A 653 25.32 15.84 -38.90
CA THR A 653 24.96 16.75 -40.00
C THR A 653 25.77 16.43 -41.25
N VAL A 654 25.12 16.05 -42.29
CA VAL A 654 25.70 15.79 -43.61
C VAL A 654 25.50 17.00 -44.51
N THR A 655 26.58 17.43 -45.15
CA THR A 655 26.54 18.42 -46.24
C THR A 655 27.04 17.80 -47.52
N VAL A 656 26.24 17.84 -48.59
CA VAL A 656 26.59 17.37 -49.90
C VAL A 656 26.64 18.56 -50.86
N THR A 657 27.83 18.82 -51.45
CA THR A 657 28.07 19.91 -52.40
C THR A 657 28.31 19.33 -53.78
N LEU A 658 27.71 19.96 -54.80
CA LEU A 658 27.85 19.52 -56.18
C LEU A 658 29.32 19.46 -56.61
N ASP A 659 29.76 18.31 -57.07
CA ASP A 659 31.09 18.20 -57.74
C ASP A 659 30.94 18.51 -59.20
N LYS A 660 31.30 19.74 -59.55
CA LYS A 660 31.19 20.28 -60.94
C LYS A 660 32.05 19.51 -61.92
N ASN A 661 33.02 18.73 -61.45
CA ASN A 661 33.87 17.93 -62.33
C ASN A 661 33.20 16.64 -62.79
N THR A 662 32.08 16.25 -62.14
CA THR A 662 31.34 15.04 -62.52
C THR A 662 30.16 15.31 -63.45
N ALA A 663 29.91 16.57 -63.82
CA ALA A 663 28.81 16.93 -64.70
C ALA A 663 29.09 16.37 -66.12
N PRO A 664 28.12 15.66 -66.76
CA PRO A 664 28.27 15.24 -68.13
C PRO A 664 28.37 16.44 -69.14
N GLU A 665 29.14 16.27 -70.20
CA GLU A 665 29.32 17.33 -71.20
C GLU A 665 27.97 17.76 -71.77
N GLY A 666 27.69 19.10 -71.85
CA GLY A 666 26.46 19.64 -72.39
C GLY A 666 25.24 19.60 -71.46
N LYS A 667 25.42 19.15 -70.24
CA LYS A 667 24.37 19.12 -69.23
C LYS A 667 24.56 20.17 -68.13
N VAL A 668 23.41 20.66 -67.61
CA VAL A 668 23.40 21.56 -66.46
C VAL A 668 22.78 20.85 -65.27
N PHE A 669 23.24 21.20 -64.07
CA PHE A 669 22.65 20.65 -62.80
C PHE A 669 21.18 21.05 -62.72
N ASP A 670 20.32 20.06 -62.45
CA ASP A 670 18.88 20.25 -62.32
C ASP A 670 18.39 20.09 -60.85
N GLY A 671 19.17 19.39 -60.04
CA GLY A 671 18.91 19.23 -58.60
C GLY A 671 19.41 17.90 -58.07
N TRP A 672 19.19 17.71 -56.76
CA TRP A 672 19.52 16.48 -56.05
C TRP A 672 18.32 15.52 -56.05
N SER A 673 18.56 14.26 -56.28
CA SER A 673 17.67 13.16 -56.00
C SER A 673 18.10 12.52 -54.70
N THR A 674 17.23 12.47 -53.73
CA THR A 674 17.49 11.92 -52.41
C THR A 674 16.82 10.55 -52.15
N GLY A 675 16.28 9.93 -53.21
CA GLY A 675 15.60 8.65 -53.08
C GLY A 675 14.32 8.78 -52.22
N ASN A 676 14.21 7.95 -51.22
CA ASN A 676 13.06 7.96 -50.30
C ASN A 676 13.25 8.93 -49.12
N PHE A 677 14.30 9.76 -49.12
CA PHE A 677 14.59 10.71 -48.06
C PHE A 677 14.10 12.11 -48.46
N SER A 678 13.35 12.76 -47.56
CA SER A 678 12.90 14.15 -47.72
C SER A 678 13.90 15.11 -47.05
N LEU A 679 14.37 16.11 -47.80
CA LEU A 679 15.22 17.16 -47.22
C LEU A 679 14.49 17.99 -46.20
N PRO A 680 15.17 18.54 -45.15
CA PRO A 680 14.58 19.54 -44.26
C PRO A 680 13.92 20.69 -45.00
N GLN A 681 12.87 21.28 -44.40
CA GLN A 681 12.05 22.32 -45.08
C GLN A 681 12.81 23.58 -45.48
N ASP A 682 13.94 23.83 -44.87
CA ASP A 682 14.85 24.95 -45.15
C ASP A 682 15.84 24.66 -46.29
N GLN A 683 15.84 23.43 -46.81
CA GLN A 683 16.75 23.00 -47.86
C GLN A 683 16.09 22.90 -49.23
N ASN A 684 16.73 23.47 -50.23
CA ASN A 684 16.26 23.44 -51.62
C ASN A 684 17.04 22.38 -52.44
N CYS A 685 16.36 21.33 -52.93
CA CYS A 685 17.01 20.28 -53.71
C CYS A 685 17.65 20.80 -55.01
N LYS A 686 17.31 21.99 -55.49
CA LYS A 686 17.92 22.65 -56.67
C LYS A 686 19.17 23.49 -56.31
N ALA A 687 19.49 23.63 -55.00
CA ALA A 687 20.72 24.32 -54.61
C ALA A 687 21.96 23.42 -54.87
N GLU A 688 23.09 24.03 -55.19
CA GLU A 688 24.36 23.32 -55.41
C GLU A 688 24.86 22.60 -54.12
N THR A 689 24.35 23.01 -52.96
CA THR A 689 24.69 22.41 -51.67
C THR A 689 23.41 22.10 -50.90
N ILE A 690 23.31 20.89 -50.33
CA ILE A 690 22.25 20.48 -49.41
C ILE A 690 22.84 20.00 -48.11
N THR A 691 22.11 20.24 -47.00
CA THR A 691 22.54 19.86 -45.65
C THR A 691 21.36 19.21 -44.93
N PHE A 692 21.62 18.08 -44.26
CA PHE A 692 20.58 17.35 -43.54
C PHE A 692 21.18 16.52 -42.35
N PRO A 693 20.40 16.25 -41.29
CA PRO A 693 20.81 15.31 -40.27
C PRO A 693 20.64 13.87 -40.74
N MET A 694 21.57 13.01 -40.41
CA MET A 694 21.52 11.59 -40.72
C MET A 694 20.68 10.82 -39.70
N SER A 695 19.61 10.17 -40.15
CA SER A 695 18.73 9.36 -39.28
C SER A 695 18.35 8.01 -39.89
N SER A 696 18.74 7.78 -41.12
CA SER A 696 18.48 6.54 -41.86
C SER A 696 19.43 6.44 -43.04
N GLY A 697 19.47 5.28 -43.72
CA GLY A 697 20.27 5.14 -44.96
C GLY A 697 19.77 6.05 -46.07
N VAL A 698 20.63 6.84 -46.65
CA VAL A 698 20.30 7.84 -47.68
C VAL A 698 21.14 7.66 -48.93
N ASN A 699 20.48 7.78 -50.11
CA ASN A 699 21.14 7.83 -51.41
C ASN A 699 20.93 9.20 -52.02
N VAL A 700 22.01 9.94 -52.24
CA VAL A 700 21.98 11.27 -52.87
C VAL A 700 22.65 11.21 -54.23
N SER A 701 21.98 11.69 -55.28
CA SER A 701 22.58 11.76 -56.62
C SER A 701 22.25 13.05 -57.33
N ALA A 702 23.27 13.64 -57.94
CA ALA A 702 23.08 14.80 -58.83
C ALA A 702 22.31 14.43 -60.10
N LYS A 703 21.23 15.17 -60.40
CA LYS A 703 20.48 15.09 -61.62
C LYS A 703 20.89 16.21 -62.54
N TYR A 704 20.95 15.90 -63.86
CA TYR A 704 21.36 16.84 -64.88
C TYR A 704 20.30 16.86 -66.01
N ARG A 705 20.03 18.04 -66.60
CA ARG A 705 19.18 18.24 -67.76
C ARG A 705 19.95 18.83 -68.92
N ASP A 706 19.40 18.73 -70.17
CA ASP A 706 19.94 19.42 -71.30
C ASP A 706 19.83 20.95 -71.15
N ALA A 707 20.80 21.67 -71.60
CA ALA A 707 20.89 23.14 -71.45
C ALA A 707 19.75 23.94 -72.12
N ASP A 708 18.95 23.31 -73.00
CA ASP A 708 17.94 23.98 -73.81
C ASP A 708 16.47 23.63 -73.51
N THR A 709 16.12 22.94 -72.37
CA THR A 709 14.70 22.60 -72.09
C THR A 709 14.22 23.26 -70.84
N ASP A 710 13.47 24.33 -70.95
CA ASP A 710 12.65 24.92 -69.92
C ASP A 710 11.28 24.23 -69.92
N HIS A 711 11.09 23.21 -69.09
CA HIS A 711 9.78 22.67 -68.75
C HIS A 711 9.75 22.20 -67.29
N THR A 712 8.96 22.89 -66.46
CA THR A 712 8.53 22.43 -65.17
C THR A 712 7.50 21.31 -65.33
N PRO A 713 7.67 20.12 -64.74
CA PRO A 713 6.54 19.20 -64.48
C PRO A 713 5.99 19.43 -63.12
N ASP A 714 4.75 19.83 -63.05
CA ASP A 714 3.92 19.81 -61.86
C ASP A 714 3.43 18.38 -61.64
N THR A 715 3.99 17.71 -60.66
CA THR A 715 3.42 16.47 -60.08
C THR A 715 3.38 16.63 -58.57
N THR A 716 2.41 17.42 -58.09
CA THR A 716 2.06 17.48 -56.68
C THR A 716 1.35 16.18 -56.33
N THR A 717 1.98 15.37 -55.48
CA THR A 717 1.32 14.20 -54.83
C THR A 717 0.36 14.73 -53.80
N PHE A 718 -0.87 14.19 -53.74
CA PHE A 718 -1.87 14.56 -52.76
C PHE A 718 -2.16 13.39 -51.84
N HIS A 719 -2.33 13.67 -50.55
CA HIS A 719 -2.65 12.68 -49.53
C HIS A 719 -4.02 12.96 -48.90
N PRO A 720 -4.84 11.94 -48.64
CA PRO A 720 -6.13 12.12 -47.97
C PRO A 720 -5.95 12.38 -46.46
N LEU A 721 -6.70 13.34 -45.94
CA LEU A 721 -6.82 13.70 -44.53
C LEU A 721 -8.30 13.78 -44.17
N THR A 722 -8.76 12.96 -43.19
CA THR A 722 -10.11 12.99 -42.68
C THR A 722 -10.15 13.73 -41.36
N VAL A 723 -11.08 14.67 -41.18
CA VAL A 723 -11.21 15.46 -39.94
C VAL A 723 -12.66 15.49 -39.49
N THR A 724 -12.86 15.26 -38.19
CA THR A 724 -14.17 15.34 -37.52
C THR A 724 -14.06 16.28 -36.31
N GLY A 725 -14.95 17.25 -36.21
CA GLY A 725 -14.99 18.20 -35.08
C GLY A 725 -13.92 19.30 -35.09
N GLY A 726 -13.23 19.49 -36.23
CA GLY A 726 -12.18 20.50 -36.37
C GLY A 726 -12.30 21.28 -37.69
N ILE A 727 -11.73 22.49 -37.69
CA ILE A 727 -11.55 23.39 -38.84
C ILE A 727 -10.14 23.19 -39.35
N VAL A 728 -10.02 22.88 -40.65
CA VAL A 728 -8.73 22.60 -41.29
C VAL A 728 -8.21 23.84 -41.99
N THR A 729 -6.94 24.17 -41.80
CA THR A 729 -6.18 25.16 -42.57
C THR A 729 -4.93 24.51 -43.16
N VAL A 730 -4.68 24.68 -44.44
CA VAL A 730 -3.54 24.07 -45.13
C VAL A 730 -2.70 25.15 -45.79
N LYS A 731 -1.40 25.16 -45.51
CA LYS A 731 -0.41 26.02 -46.16
C LYS A 731 0.58 25.18 -46.97
N ASN A 732 0.78 25.55 -48.19
CA ASN A 732 1.83 25.00 -49.05
C ASN A 732 2.94 26.07 -49.21
N GLY A 733 4.02 25.93 -48.42
CA GLY A 733 4.93 27.01 -48.12
C GLY A 733 4.21 28.17 -47.38
N ASP A 734 4.43 29.41 -47.80
CA ASP A 734 3.78 30.57 -47.18
C ASP A 734 2.36 30.85 -47.68
N LYS A 735 1.89 30.09 -48.68
CA LYS A 735 0.60 30.30 -49.35
C LYS A 735 -0.49 29.44 -48.72
N ASP A 736 -1.56 30.07 -48.21
CA ASP A 736 -2.77 29.36 -47.80
C ASP A 736 -3.49 28.79 -49.02
N VAL A 737 -3.67 27.48 -49.04
CA VAL A 737 -4.31 26.72 -50.13
C VAL A 737 -5.59 26.02 -49.66
N THR A 738 -6.05 26.26 -48.46
CA THR A 738 -7.20 25.60 -47.84
C THR A 738 -8.45 25.60 -48.70
N ASN A 739 -8.78 26.74 -49.29
CA ASN A 739 -9.98 26.90 -50.15
C ASN A 739 -9.82 26.35 -51.56
N THR A 740 -8.65 25.87 -51.93
CA THR A 740 -8.37 25.27 -53.26
C THR A 740 -8.30 23.73 -53.22
N LEU A 741 -8.42 23.15 -52.02
CA LEU A 741 -8.37 21.71 -51.84
C LEU A 741 -9.67 21.03 -52.33
N THR A 742 -9.54 19.82 -52.86
CA THR A 742 -10.68 18.94 -53.09
C THR A 742 -11.13 18.39 -51.72
N VAL A 743 -12.42 18.58 -51.41
CA VAL A 743 -13.02 18.08 -50.16
C VAL A 743 -14.18 17.18 -50.52
N THR A 744 -14.17 15.96 -50.01
CA THR A 744 -15.27 15.03 -50.08
C THR A 744 -15.95 14.94 -48.68
N THR A 745 -17.27 14.90 -48.66
CA THR A 745 -18.03 14.74 -47.40
C THR A 745 -18.80 13.43 -47.48
N ASP A 746 -18.66 12.60 -46.51
CA ASP A 746 -19.47 11.40 -46.35
C ASP A 746 -20.86 11.81 -45.85
N GLU A 747 -21.89 11.62 -46.65
CA GLU A 747 -23.25 12.04 -46.36
C GLU A 747 -23.89 11.27 -45.20
N THR A 748 -23.33 10.10 -44.82
CA THR A 748 -23.88 9.25 -43.75
C THR A 748 -23.29 9.63 -42.38
N THR A 749 -22.01 9.95 -42.34
CA THR A 749 -21.24 10.24 -41.09
C THR A 749 -20.93 11.72 -40.91
N GLY A 750 -21.07 12.55 -41.94
CA GLY A 750 -20.70 13.97 -41.91
C GLY A 750 -19.19 14.23 -41.89
N LYS A 751 -18.36 13.20 -42.04
CA LYS A 751 -16.90 13.31 -42.07
C LYS A 751 -16.42 13.99 -43.34
N LYS A 752 -15.42 14.90 -43.21
CA LYS A 752 -14.80 15.61 -44.36
C LYS A 752 -13.42 15.09 -44.60
N THR A 753 -13.13 14.66 -45.82
CA THR A 753 -11.80 14.25 -46.28
C THR A 753 -11.25 15.26 -47.28
N TYR A 754 -10.05 15.77 -46.97
CA TYR A 754 -9.32 16.78 -47.73
C TYR A 754 -8.19 16.11 -48.54
N SER A 755 -8.04 16.45 -49.83
CA SER A 755 -6.85 16.06 -50.60
C SER A 755 -5.76 17.11 -50.39
N VAL A 756 -4.78 16.79 -49.57
CA VAL A 756 -3.72 17.72 -49.12
C VAL A 756 -2.43 17.47 -49.92
N PRO A 757 -1.76 18.52 -50.47
CA PRO A 757 -0.48 18.35 -51.16
C PRO A 757 0.62 17.81 -50.24
N ASP A 758 1.48 16.94 -50.79
CA ASP A 758 2.67 16.46 -50.07
C ASP A 758 3.57 17.64 -49.63
N GLY A 759 4.04 17.59 -48.41
CA GLY A 759 4.86 18.63 -47.79
C GLY A 759 4.08 19.85 -47.27
N ALA A 760 2.75 19.91 -47.47
CA ALA A 760 1.96 21.02 -46.94
C ALA A 760 1.81 20.96 -45.40
N THR A 761 1.83 22.10 -44.75
CA THR A 761 1.55 22.24 -43.33
C THR A 761 0.05 22.29 -43.09
N VAL A 762 -0.44 21.36 -42.31
CA VAL A 762 -1.85 21.25 -41.90
C VAL A 762 -2.00 21.72 -40.49
N THR A 763 -2.97 22.59 -40.20
CA THR A 763 -3.42 22.95 -38.86
C THR A 763 -4.87 22.56 -38.70
N VAL A 764 -5.19 21.77 -37.67
CA VAL A 764 -6.55 21.42 -37.27
C VAL A 764 -6.88 22.14 -36.01
N THR A 765 -7.92 22.98 -36.03
CA THR A 765 -8.36 23.76 -34.85
C THR A 765 -9.75 23.30 -34.45
N LEU A 766 -10.01 23.15 -33.14
CA LEU A 766 -11.30 22.72 -32.61
C LEU A 766 -12.44 23.63 -33.09
N ASP A 767 -13.46 23.03 -33.70
CA ASP A 767 -14.70 23.74 -34.02
C ASP A 767 -15.62 23.77 -32.81
N LYS A 768 -15.55 24.87 -32.04
CA LYS A 768 -16.34 25.08 -30.84
C LYS A 768 -17.85 25.05 -31.05
N THR A 769 -18.33 25.22 -32.31
CA THR A 769 -19.75 25.18 -32.61
C THR A 769 -20.30 23.74 -32.66
N LEU A 770 -19.41 22.74 -32.73
CA LEU A 770 -19.77 21.32 -32.80
C LEU A 770 -19.65 20.62 -31.43
N ILE A 771 -19.30 21.34 -30.36
CA ILE A 771 -19.25 20.79 -29.02
C ILE A 771 -20.67 20.50 -28.53
N PRO A 772 -21.02 19.25 -28.15
CA PRO A 772 -22.35 18.94 -27.64
C PRO A 772 -22.65 19.70 -26.34
N GLU A 773 -23.95 20.01 -26.13
CA GLU A 773 -24.41 20.72 -24.93
C GLU A 773 -24.05 19.93 -23.66
N GLY A 774 -23.39 20.60 -22.70
CA GLY A 774 -22.91 19.97 -21.45
C GLY A 774 -21.55 19.27 -21.56
N MET A 775 -20.90 19.29 -22.71
CA MET A 775 -19.59 18.67 -22.92
C MET A 775 -18.50 19.72 -23.12
N VAL A 776 -17.25 19.32 -22.85
CA VAL A 776 -16.05 20.12 -23.15
C VAL A 776 -15.08 19.28 -23.99
N PHE A 777 -14.23 19.97 -24.76
CA PHE A 777 -13.18 19.27 -25.51
C PHE A 777 -12.21 18.60 -24.54
N ASP A 778 -11.88 17.34 -24.82
CA ASP A 778 -10.96 16.55 -24.04
C ASP A 778 -9.62 16.34 -24.74
N ILE A 779 -9.63 15.77 -25.94
CA ILE A 779 -8.40 15.39 -26.65
C ILE A 779 -8.66 15.18 -28.15
N TRP A 780 -7.60 15.29 -28.99
CA TRP A 780 -7.63 14.83 -30.35
C TRP A 780 -7.28 13.34 -30.46
N SER A 781 -8.17 12.56 -31.07
CA SER A 781 -7.87 11.22 -31.56
C SER A 781 -7.32 11.31 -32.98
N THR A 782 -6.23 10.65 -33.27
CA THR A 782 -5.50 10.74 -34.55
C THR A 782 -5.47 9.42 -35.32
N GLY A 783 -6.25 8.42 -34.91
CA GLY A 783 -6.31 7.12 -35.58
C GLY A 783 -4.95 6.42 -35.62
N LYS A 784 -4.50 6.04 -36.80
CA LYS A 784 -3.19 5.39 -37.01
C LYS A 784 -2.02 6.38 -37.09
N PHE A 785 -2.28 7.67 -37.11
CA PHE A 785 -1.28 8.72 -37.26
C PHE A 785 -0.82 9.24 -35.89
N SER A 786 0.47 9.38 -35.68
CA SER A 786 1.05 10.00 -34.48
C SER A 786 1.46 11.44 -34.75
N LEU A 787 1.02 12.38 -33.90
CA LEU A 787 1.44 13.76 -33.99
C LEU A 787 2.96 13.91 -33.71
N PRO A 788 3.60 14.94 -34.24
CA PRO A 788 4.98 15.31 -33.85
C PRO A 788 5.10 15.45 -32.33
N LEU A 789 6.29 15.14 -31.80
CA LEU A 789 6.56 15.14 -30.37
C LEU A 789 6.38 16.50 -29.65
N ASP A 790 6.38 17.59 -30.43
CA ASP A 790 6.16 18.95 -29.97
C ASP A 790 4.69 19.39 -29.95
N GLN A 791 3.75 18.51 -30.32
CA GLN A 791 2.33 18.81 -30.35
C GLN A 791 1.60 18.14 -29.17
N ASP A 792 0.75 18.92 -28.49
CA ASP A 792 -0.09 18.45 -27.41
C ASP A 792 -1.48 18.04 -27.94
N TYR A 793 -1.85 16.78 -27.73
CA TYR A 793 -3.16 16.24 -28.13
C TYR A 793 -4.34 16.92 -27.41
N LYS A 794 -4.11 17.60 -26.29
CA LYS A 794 -5.12 18.35 -25.53
C LYS A 794 -5.21 19.82 -25.96
N ALA A 795 -4.32 20.30 -26.81
CA ALA A 795 -4.37 21.66 -27.32
C ALA A 795 -5.59 21.86 -28.25
N GLU A 796 -6.25 23.01 -28.18
CA GLU A 796 -7.36 23.35 -29.07
C GLU A 796 -6.96 23.40 -30.56
N SER A 797 -5.67 23.40 -30.87
CA SER A 797 -5.14 23.40 -32.25
C SER A 797 -3.88 22.55 -32.32
N ILE A 798 -3.81 21.68 -33.32
CA ILE A 798 -2.66 20.82 -33.63
C ILE A 798 -2.14 21.12 -35.05
N THR A 799 -0.82 21.03 -35.20
CA THR A 799 -0.17 21.36 -36.49
C THR A 799 0.83 20.28 -36.89
N PHE A 800 0.82 19.82 -38.12
CA PHE A 800 1.74 18.80 -38.65
C PHE A 800 1.95 18.98 -40.18
N THR A 801 2.97 18.31 -40.71
CA THR A 801 3.26 18.32 -42.16
C THR A 801 2.66 17.06 -42.80
N MET A 802 1.95 17.24 -43.90
CA MET A 802 1.37 16.15 -44.68
C MET A 802 2.46 15.45 -45.49
N ASN A 803 2.60 14.13 -45.34
CA ASN A 803 3.56 13.33 -46.09
C ASN A 803 3.04 11.88 -46.21
N THR A 804 3.82 10.98 -46.73
CA THR A 804 3.44 9.55 -46.86
C THR A 804 3.16 8.86 -45.54
N MET A 805 3.75 9.31 -44.41
CA MET A 805 3.51 8.76 -43.07
C MET A 805 2.24 9.32 -42.41
N SER A 806 1.78 10.50 -42.85
CA SER A 806 0.51 11.11 -42.41
C SER A 806 -0.63 10.90 -43.42
N SER A 807 -0.40 10.12 -44.47
CA SER A 807 -1.42 9.73 -45.48
C SER A 807 -2.47 8.86 -44.75
N ASP A 808 -3.75 9.10 -45.09
CA ASP A 808 -4.92 8.49 -44.47
C ASP A 808 -5.11 8.84 -42.94
N ALA A 809 -4.60 9.99 -42.50
CA ALA A 809 -4.84 10.46 -41.16
C ALA A 809 -6.34 10.72 -40.89
N ASP A 810 -6.89 10.13 -39.88
CA ASP A 810 -8.27 10.36 -39.39
C ASP A 810 -8.18 11.07 -38.01
N ILE A 811 -8.45 12.37 -37.99
CA ILE A 811 -8.35 13.22 -36.80
C ILE A 811 -9.75 13.57 -36.30
N ALA A 812 -10.06 13.26 -35.08
CA ALA A 812 -11.36 13.52 -34.47
C ALA A 812 -11.26 14.16 -33.09
N ALA A 813 -12.04 15.22 -32.86
CA ALA A 813 -12.20 15.80 -31.54
C ALA A 813 -13.00 14.84 -30.63
N GLN A 814 -12.48 14.57 -29.46
CA GLN A 814 -13.17 13.83 -28.40
C GLN A 814 -13.66 14.81 -27.33
N TYR A 815 -14.81 14.51 -26.73
CA TYR A 815 -15.45 15.38 -25.76
C TYR A 815 -15.74 14.61 -24.47
N ARG A 816 -15.63 15.32 -23.33
CA ARG A 816 -15.99 14.78 -22.01
C ARG A 816 -17.08 15.64 -21.36
N ASP A 817 -17.75 15.12 -20.35
CA ASP A 817 -18.75 15.86 -19.57
C ASP A 817 -18.10 17.06 -18.86
N ALA A 818 -18.71 18.24 -18.93
CA ALA A 818 -18.20 19.49 -18.36
C ALA A 818 -18.15 19.47 -16.82
N THR A 819 -18.83 18.52 -16.17
CA THR A 819 -18.80 18.33 -14.71
C THR A 819 -17.57 17.55 -14.23
N ILE A 820 -16.81 16.95 -15.14
CA ILE A 820 -15.57 16.23 -14.82
C ILE A 820 -14.41 17.21 -14.91
N GLU A 821 -13.77 17.55 -13.77
CA GLU A 821 -12.58 18.40 -13.75
C GLU A 821 -11.40 17.72 -14.49
N ASP A 822 -10.66 18.50 -15.28
CA ASP A 822 -9.46 18.05 -15.97
C ASP A 822 -8.32 17.99 -14.94
N ASP A 823 -7.93 16.79 -14.51
CA ASP A 823 -6.68 16.58 -13.77
C ASP A 823 -5.52 16.97 -14.69
N GLY A 824 -5.03 18.19 -14.54
CA GLY A 824 -4.07 18.86 -15.41
C GLY A 824 -2.84 18.03 -15.80
N PRO A 825 -2.11 18.42 -16.83
CA PRO A 825 -1.05 17.60 -17.40
C PRO A 825 0.12 17.43 -16.43
N ASN A 826 0.53 16.16 -16.25
CA ASN A 826 1.83 15.76 -15.69
C ASN A 826 2.01 15.72 -14.17
N VAL A 827 1.29 14.81 -13.50
CA VAL A 827 1.85 14.18 -12.29
C VAL A 827 2.00 12.65 -12.45
N LEU A 828 1.54 12.09 -13.55
CA LEU A 828 1.59 10.63 -13.81
C LEU A 828 2.75 10.14 -14.71
N GLY A 829 3.63 11.03 -15.16
CA GLY A 829 4.75 10.65 -16.04
C GLY A 829 6.01 10.13 -15.35
N THR A 830 6.16 10.27 -14.04
CA THR A 830 7.39 9.89 -13.33
C THR A 830 7.17 9.19 -11.99
N ALA A 831 5.92 8.92 -11.58
CA ALA A 831 5.62 8.23 -10.32
C ALA A 831 5.08 6.80 -10.50
N ALA A 832 5.14 6.24 -11.69
CA ALA A 832 4.49 4.97 -12.02
C ALA A 832 5.35 3.72 -11.81
N ILE A 833 6.30 3.70 -10.90
CA ILE A 833 7.02 2.46 -10.55
C ILE A 833 7.27 2.29 -9.04
N VAL A 834 6.56 2.93 -8.13
CA VAL A 834 6.65 2.53 -6.71
C VAL A 834 5.31 2.76 -5.99
N GLY A 835 4.65 1.67 -5.66
CA GLY A 835 3.78 1.51 -4.50
C GLY A 835 2.34 2.03 -4.60
N THR A 836 1.36 1.13 -4.79
CA THR A 836 0.06 1.68 -5.03
C THR A 836 -1.18 0.84 -4.84
N ALA A 837 -1.27 0.11 -3.78
CA ALA A 837 -2.58 -0.44 -3.41
C ALA A 837 -3.51 0.63 -2.79
N ALA A 838 -2.97 1.59 -2.01
CA ALA A 838 -3.78 2.60 -1.34
C ALA A 838 -4.24 3.75 -2.25
N VAL A 839 -3.41 4.16 -3.24
CA VAL A 839 -3.82 5.18 -4.23
C VAL A 839 -4.86 4.61 -5.21
N GLY A 840 -4.78 3.31 -5.50
CA GLY A 840 -5.74 2.61 -6.37
C GLY A 840 -7.17 2.64 -5.83
N THR A 841 -7.38 2.42 -4.54
CA THR A 841 -8.74 2.38 -3.94
C THR A 841 -9.39 3.77 -3.88
N ALA A 842 -8.64 4.82 -3.58
CA ALA A 842 -9.18 6.19 -3.58
C ALA A 842 -9.52 6.66 -5.01
N VAL A 843 -8.67 6.37 -6.00
CA VAL A 843 -8.92 6.66 -7.41
C VAL A 843 -10.09 5.81 -7.93
N LEU A 844 -10.18 4.53 -7.55
CA LEU A 844 -11.29 3.65 -7.89
C LEU A 844 -12.62 4.14 -7.28
N GLY A 845 -12.62 4.57 -6.02
CA GLY A 845 -13.79 5.14 -5.35
C GLY A 845 -14.30 6.41 -6.05
N TYR A 846 -13.40 7.31 -6.43
CA TYR A 846 -13.74 8.52 -7.17
C TYR A 846 -14.28 8.21 -8.57
N GLN A 847 -13.64 7.28 -9.29
CA GLN A 847 -14.08 6.85 -10.62
C GLN A 847 -15.45 6.15 -10.58
N ALA A 848 -15.70 5.33 -9.51
CA ALA A 848 -17.00 4.71 -9.30
C ALA A 848 -18.11 5.74 -9.10
N TYR A 849 -17.84 6.83 -8.36
CA TYR A 849 -18.81 7.91 -8.15
C TYR A 849 -19.11 8.68 -9.44
N SER A 850 -18.10 8.90 -10.30
CA SER A 850 -18.26 9.60 -11.59
C SER A 850 -19.00 8.81 -12.66
N LEU A 851 -19.04 7.48 -12.58
CA LEU A 851 -19.67 6.56 -13.54
C LEU A 851 -21.06 6.05 -13.11
N GLY A 852 -21.52 6.44 -11.91
CA GLY A 852 -22.81 6.06 -11.36
C GLY A 852 -22.77 4.83 -10.45
N THR A 853 -23.72 4.77 -9.53
CA THR A 853 -23.76 3.77 -8.45
C THR A 853 -23.90 2.31 -8.92
N GLU A 854 -24.38 2.10 -10.14
CA GLU A 854 -24.56 0.76 -10.71
C GLU A 854 -23.20 0.09 -11.06
N PHE A 855 -22.18 0.89 -11.37
CA PHE A 855 -20.82 0.41 -11.66
C PHE A 855 -19.89 0.39 -10.45
N ALA A 856 -20.25 1.04 -9.36
CA ALA A 856 -19.37 1.19 -8.18
C ALA A 856 -18.89 -0.14 -7.60
N GLY A 857 -19.76 -1.13 -7.48
CA GLY A 857 -19.41 -2.45 -6.94
C GLY A 857 -18.48 -3.25 -7.87
N LYS A 858 -18.58 -3.04 -9.18
CA LYS A 858 -17.75 -3.73 -10.19
C LYS A 858 -16.37 -3.10 -10.33
N LEU A 859 -16.28 -1.79 -10.12
CA LEU A 859 -15.00 -1.04 -10.12
C LEU A 859 -14.10 -1.39 -8.93
N MET A 860 -14.68 -1.66 -7.77
CA MET A 860 -13.95 -2.03 -6.56
C MET A 860 -13.21 -3.38 -6.68
N ALA A 861 -13.52 -4.18 -7.70
CA ALA A 861 -12.84 -5.43 -7.99
C ALA A 861 -11.65 -5.31 -8.96
N LEU A 862 -11.42 -4.13 -9.56
CA LEU A 862 -10.27 -3.89 -10.44
C LEU A 862 -8.97 -3.82 -9.65
N PRO A 863 -7.92 -4.59 -10.01
CA PRO A 863 -6.64 -4.54 -9.32
C PRO A 863 -5.93 -3.17 -9.46
N TYR A 864 -6.02 -2.55 -10.65
CA TYR A 864 -5.47 -1.23 -10.98
C TYR A 864 -6.03 -0.74 -12.32
N PHE A 865 -5.79 0.54 -12.70
CA PHE A 865 -6.14 1.07 -14.02
C PHE A 865 -4.95 1.01 -14.98
N PRO A 866 -4.95 0.12 -15.97
CA PRO A 866 -3.87 0.04 -16.95
C PRO A 866 -3.88 1.24 -17.90
N SER A 867 -2.70 1.72 -18.28
CA SER A 867 -2.51 2.89 -19.14
C SER A 867 -2.43 2.58 -20.64
N ASN A 868 -2.15 1.35 -20.99
CA ASN A 868 -1.99 0.90 -22.37
C ASN A 868 -2.51 -0.53 -22.58
N ARG A 869 -2.54 -0.96 -23.85
CA ARG A 869 -3.08 -2.27 -24.24
C ARG A 869 -2.31 -3.45 -23.64
N SER A 870 -0.98 -3.36 -23.53
CA SER A 870 -0.19 -4.44 -22.92
C SER A 870 -0.50 -4.61 -21.43
N ALA A 871 -0.58 -3.52 -20.68
CA ALA A 871 -0.93 -3.55 -19.26
C ALA A 871 -2.37 -4.05 -19.05
N LEU A 872 -3.31 -3.69 -19.93
CA LEU A 872 -4.68 -4.19 -19.87
C LEU A 872 -4.75 -5.69 -20.14
N ALA A 873 -4.10 -6.18 -21.19
CA ALA A 873 -4.08 -7.61 -21.51
C ALA A 873 -3.49 -8.43 -20.37
N MET A 874 -2.35 -8.02 -19.84
CA MET A 874 -1.70 -8.69 -18.70
C MET A 874 -2.61 -8.75 -17.47
N MET A 875 -3.23 -7.63 -17.10
CA MET A 875 -4.14 -7.56 -15.96
C MET A 875 -5.33 -8.54 -16.11
N LEU A 876 -5.98 -8.55 -17.28
CA LEU A 876 -7.13 -9.42 -17.54
C LEU A 876 -6.73 -10.90 -17.54
N TRP A 877 -5.58 -11.21 -18.14
CA TRP A 877 -5.06 -12.57 -18.25
C TRP A 877 -4.60 -13.14 -16.89
N GLU A 878 -3.95 -12.32 -16.07
CA GLU A 878 -3.55 -12.70 -14.70
C GLU A 878 -4.77 -12.94 -13.80
N ASP A 879 -5.76 -12.05 -13.87
CA ASP A 879 -7.01 -12.21 -13.14
C ASP A 879 -7.81 -13.46 -13.58
N ALA A 880 -7.72 -13.84 -14.85
CA ALA A 880 -8.31 -15.06 -15.37
C ALA A 880 -7.54 -16.35 -14.98
N GLY A 881 -6.41 -16.24 -14.27
CA GLY A 881 -5.59 -17.39 -13.86
C GLY A 881 -4.62 -17.87 -14.95
N LYS A 882 -4.22 -17.00 -15.87
CA LYS A 882 -3.23 -17.24 -16.94
C LYS A 882 -3.63 -18.36 -17.91
N PRO A 883 -4.85 -18.34 -18.49
CA PRO A 883 -5.28 -19.37 -19.43
C PRO A 883 -4.43 -19.33 -20.70
N MET A 884 -4.12 -20.50 -21.25
CA MET A 884 -3.41 -20.59 -22.53
C MET A 884 -4.35 -20.17 -23.67
N PRO A 885 -3.87 -19.32 -24.62
CA PRO A 885 -4.64 -18.98 -25.81
C PRO A 885 -4.83 -20.20 -26.74
N GLU A 886 -5.86 -20.16 -27.57
CA GLU A 886 -6.14 -21.25 -28.53
C GLU A 886 -5.13 -21.28 -29.70
N SER A 887 -4.62 -20.09 -30.10
CA SER A 887 -3.66 -19.93 -31.19
C SER A 887 -2.23 -19.83 -30.67
N GLU A 888 -1.30 -20.49 -31.35
CA GLU A 888 0.15 -20.42 -31.10
C GLU A 888 0.84 -19.28 -31.88
N LEU A 889 0.10 -18.54 -32.71
CA LEU A 889 0.65 -17.43 -33.49
C LEU A 889 1.06 -16.27 -32.57
N LEU A 890 2.24 -15.69 -32.83
CA LEU A 890 2.78 -14.57 -32.06
C LEU A 890 2.55 -13.24 -32.77
N TYR A 891 2.28 -12.18 -32.02
CA TYR A 891 2.18 -10.83 -32.59
C TYR A 891 3.58 -10.28 -32.91
N PRO A 892 3.85 -9.81 -34.14
CA PRO A 892 5.19 -9.36 -34.56
C PRO A 892 5.64 -8.07 -33.87
N ASP A 893 4.74 -7.27 -33.32
CA ASP A 893 5.01 -6.02 -32.60
C ASP A 893 5.07 -6.19 -31.07
N VAL A 894 4.91 -7.40 -30.58
CA VAL A 894 5.21 -7.82 -29.20
C VAL A 894 6.52 -8.60 -29.23
N GLY A 895 7.39 -8.43 -28.22
CA GLY A 895 8.68 -9.12 -28.18
C GLY A 895 8.52 -10.65 -28.30
N GLN A 896 9.51 -11.31 -28.91
CA GLN A 896 9.51 -12.76 -29.18
C GLN A 896 10.56 -13.51 -28.32
N GLU A 897 11.20 -12.84 -27.38
CA GLU A 897 12.11 -13.46 -26.42
C GLU A 897 11.34 -14.22 -25.32
N GLU A 898 11.99 -15.16 -24.65
CA GLU A 898 11.38 -15.96 -23.58
C GLU A 898 10.71 -15.10 -22.50
N ARG A 899 11.28 -13.95 -22.20
CA ARG A 899 10.73 -12.95 -21.23
C ARG A 899 9.43 -12.28 -21.69
N ASP A 900 9.15 -12.30 -23.02
CA ASP A 900 7.99 -11.61 -23.62
C ASP A 900 6.82 -12.58 -23.82
N MET A 901 6.99 -13.87 -23.57
CA MET A 901 5.99 -14.91 -23.86
C MET A 901 4.72 -14.72 -23.02
N ASP A 902 4.84 -14.28 -21.76
CA ASP A 902 3.66 -13.99 -20.93
C ASP A 902 2.79 -12.89 -21.56
N LEU A 903 3.41 -11.84 -22.11
CA LEU A 903 2.68 -10.78 -22.81
C LEU A 903 2.11 -11.26 -24.15
N GLN A 904 2.81 -12.12 -24.88
CA GLN A 904 2.29 -12.77 -26.09
C GLN A 904 1.03 -13.58 -25.79
N HIS A 905 1.06 -14.42 -24.75
CA HIS A 905 -0.10 -15.21 -24.32
C HIS A 905 -1.26 -14.32 -23.86
N ALA A 906 -0.97 -13.31 -23.04
CA ALA A 906 -1.97 -12.37 -22.56
C ALA A 906 -2.64 -11.59 -23.70
N ALA A 907 -1.83 -11.08 -24.64
CA ALA A 907 -2.31 -10.35 -25.80
C ALA A 907 -3.19 -11.24 -26.70
N ARG A 908 -2.74 -12.44 -26.99
CA ARG A 908 -3.48 -13.40 -27.82
C ARG A 908 -4.80 -13.80 -27.15
N TRP A 909 -4.76 -14.21 -25.89
CA TRP A 909 -5.95 -14.59 -25.14
C TRP A 909 -6.99 -13.46 -25.05
N ALA A 910 -6.53 -12.22 -24.81
CA ALA A 910 -7.42 -11.07 -24.73
C ALA A 910 -8.08 -10.73 -26.08
N MET A 911 -7.37 -10.91 -27.19
CA MET A 911 -7.90 -10.71 -28.53
C MET A 911 -8.86 -11.83 -28.96
N GLU A 912 -8.53 -13.09 -28.70
CA GLU A 912 -9.38 -14.26 -29.00
C GLU A 912 -10.73 -14.22 -28.26
N ASN A 913 -10.74 -13.65 -27.04
CA ASN A 913 -11.97 -13.45 -26.28
C ASN A 913 -12.62 -12.09 -26.51
N GLU A 914 -12.14 -11.34 -27.49
CA GLU A 914 -12.64 -10.00 -27.86
C GLU A 914 -12.68 -9.03 -26.66
N LEU A 915 -11.76 -9.16 -25.69
CA LEU A 915 -11.70 -8.30 -24.51
C LEU A 915 -11.07 -6.94 -24.85
N ILE A 916 -10.21 -6.91 -25.85
CA ILE A 916 -9.52 -5.71 -26.33
C ILE A 916 -9.84 -5.59 -27.83
N PRO A 917 -10.23 -4.41 -28.34
CA PRO A 917 -10.65 -4.24 -29.73
C PRO A 917 -9.50 -4.56 -30.69
N ASP A 918 -9.81 -5.23 -31.81
CA ASP A 918 -8.88 -5.43 -32.90
C ASP A 918 -8.70 -4.10 -33.65
N LEU A 919 -7.45 -3.70 -33.86
CA LEU A 919 -7.07 -2.48 -34.57
C LEU A 919 -6.43 -2.76 -35.93
N ASN A 920 -6.41 -4.02 -36.37
CA ASN A 920 -5.93 -4.41 -37.72
C ASN A 920 -6.98 -4.15 -38.77
N ASP A 921 -6.53 -3.98 -40.01
CA ASP A 921 -7.45 -3.80 -41.18
C ASP A 921 -8.23 -5.10 -41.48
N GLU A 922 -9.46 -4.98 -41.96
CA GLU A 922 -10.23 -6.14 -42.40
C GLU A 922 -9.46 -6.93 -43.51
N GLY A 923 -9.17 -8.21 -43.20
CA GLY A 923 -8.47 -9.08 -44.13
C GLY A 923 -6.97 -9.18 -43.92
N THR A 924 -6.42 -8.57 -42.83
CA THR A 924 -5.04 -8.79 -42.43
C THR A 924 -4.80 -10.27 -42.17
N ALA A 925 -3.72 -10.83 -42.79
CA ALA A 925 -3.37 -12.23 -42.57
C ALA A 925 -3.02 -12.49 -41.11
N PRO A 926 -3.39 -13.66 -40.52
CA PRO A 926 -3.19 -13.94 -39.12
C PRO A 926 -1.73 -13.76 -38.62
N GLU A 927 -0.76 -14.08 -39.47
CA GLU A 927 0.67 -13.93 -39.23
C GLU A 927 1.19 -12.47 -39.31
N GLU A 928 0.41 -11.55 -39.86
CA GLU A 928 0.73 -10.13 -40.00
C GLU A 928 -0.01 -9.26 -38.97
N MET A 929 -0.97 -9.83 -38.24
CA MET A 929 -1.73 -9.11 -37.23
C MET A 929 -0.83 -8.54 -36.13
N LYS A 930 -1.12 -7.30 -35.71
CA LYS A 930 -0.41 -6.58 -34.64
C LYS A 930 -1.29 -6.36 -33.44
N PHE A 931 -0.68 -6.36 -32.26
CA PHE A 931 -1.36 -6.12 -30.99
C PHE A 931 -1.38 -4.63 -30.60
N PHE A 932 -0.42 -3.83 -31.06
CA PHE A 932 -0.22 -2.41 -30.72
C PHE A 932 -0.05 -2.20 -29.20
N PRO A 933 0.96 -2.80 -28.55
CA PRO A 933 1.08 -2.92 -27.10
C PRO A 933 1.18 -1.57 -26.37
N ALA A 934 1.77 -0.55 -26.99
CA ALA A 934 1.97 0.79 -26.42
C ALA A 934 0.75 1.72 -26.57
N ASN A 935 -0.26 1.35 -27.35
CA ASN A 935 -1.43 2.22 -27.56
C ASN A 935 -2.17 2.44 -26.24
N PRO A 936 -2.52 3.70 -25.90
CA PRO A 936 -3.26 4.02 -24.69
C PRO A 936 -4.66 3.41 -24.73
N VAL A 937 -5.20 3.05 -23.57
CA VAL A 937 -6.57 2.58 -23.38
C VAL A 937 -7.36 3.59 -22.56
N SER A 938 -8.60 3.85 -22.96
CA SER A 938 -9.47 4.73 -22.18
C SER A 938 -9.98 4.01 -20.93
N LYS A 939 -10.37 4.77 -19.91
CA LYS A 939 -10.96 4.20 -18.68
C LYS A 939 -12.22 3.38 -18.99
N LEU A 940 -12.99 3.79 -19.98
CA LEU A 940 -14.19 3.07 -20.42
C LEU A 940 -13.85 1.73 -21.08
N ASP A 941 -12.79 1.69 -21.90
CA ASP A 941 -12.31 0.43 -22.51
C ASP A 941 -11.84 -0.55 -21.43
N VAL A 942 -11.13 -0.07 -20.42
CA VAL A 942 -10.69 -0.89 -19.28
C VAL A 942 -11.90 -1.48 -18.54
N LEU A 943 -12.93 -0.69 -18.29
CA LEU A 943 -14.13 -1.16 -17.60
C LEU A 943 -14.92 -2.17 -18.42
N ASN A 944 -15.10 -1.91 -19.70
CA ASN A 944 -15.80 -2.81 -20.61
C ASN A 944 -15.06 -4.15 -20.72
N ALA A 945 -13.74 -4.10 -20.90
CA ALA A 945 -12.90 -5.28 -20.99
C ALA A 945 -12.91 -6.09 -19.69
N TRP A 946 -12.83 -5.42 -18.54
CA TRP A 946 -12.91 -6.06 -17.23
C TRP A 946 -14.27 -6.72 -16.99
N GLN A 947 -15.36 -6.02 -17.29
CA GLN A 947 -16.70 -6.61 -17.17
C GLN A 947 -16.86 -7.86 -18.00
N LYS A 948 -16.44 -7.81 -19.28
CA LYS A 948 -16.51 -8.95 -20.19
C LYS A 948 -15.66 -10.13 -19.72
N ALA A 949 -14.46 -9.84 -19.17
CA ALA A 949 -13.60 -10.87 -18.58
C ALA A 949 -14.22 -11.54 -17.34
N GLN A 950 -14.92 -10.78 -16.47
CA GLN A 950 -15.63 -11.36 -15.32
C GLN A 950 -16.85 -12.21 -15.77
N GLU A 951 -17.51 -11.85 -16.85
CA GLU A 951 -18.58 -12.65 -17.44
C GLU A 951 -18.06 -13.98 -17.98
N LEU A 952 -16.86 -13.99 -18.59
CA LEU A 952 -16.18 -15.23 -19.05
C LEU A 952 -15.80 -16.16 -17.87
N LYS A 953 -15.42 -15.61 -16.73
CA LYS A 953 -15.10 -16.41 -15.52
C LYS A 953 -16.32 -17.10 -14.91
N ASN A 954 -17.51 -16.54 -15.09
CA ASN A 954 -18.76 -17.05 -14.49
C ASN A 954 -19.52 -18.02 -15.39
N ASN A 955 -19.09 -18.19 -16.63
CA ASN A 955 -19.58 -19.19 -17.60
C ASN A 955 -18.65 -20.39 -17.67
#